data_dc232cf121b2e12fb8d142f5182feb30
#
_entry.id   dc232cf121b2e12fb8d142f5182feb30
#
_cell.length_a   1.000
_cell.length_b   1.000
_cell.length_c   1.000
_cell.angle_alpha   90.00
_cell.angle_beta   90.00
_cell.angle_gamma   90.00
#
_symmetry.space_group_name_H-M   'P 1'
#
loop_
_entity.id
_entity.type
_entity.pdbx_description
1 polymer ?
#
loop_
_entity_poly.entity_id
_entity_poly.type
_entity_poly.pdbx_seq_one_letter_code
_entity_poly.pdbx_strand_id
1 'polypeptide(L)'
;MFTIVCTLFWFLFLLCFGSPVILGGSTHKSMEEEKKRFIERGSHKGKGIAVFTSGGDSQGMNAAVRAVVRMGIYLGCKVFFIKEGYQGMVDGGSNIVEANWSSVSSIIHKGGTVIGSARCKDFREREGRLKAAKNLLEKGITNLVVIGGDGSLTGANLFRQEWPSLLDELLNNGSITKEQREKYSHLHIAGLVGSIDNDFCGTDMTIGTDSALHRIIEAIDAIVSTAYSHQRTFIMEVMGRHCGYLAIVTALTSEADYVFCPEMPPPNDWPSKLCTKLEQERTAGQRLNIIIVAEGAIDREGQPITAEKVRQVVVDNLKQDTRITVLGHVQRGGSPSAFDRVLGCRMGAEAVMALMEATPETEACVVSLDGNQAVRLPLMECVEKTKAVAKAMADKQWDLAVKLRGRSFARNLETYKMLTRLKPPRSAFDESGRGLEGYTLAVMHIGAPACGMNAAVRSFVRNCIYRGDTVYGIHDGVEGFVAGNIQIMQWSDVTGWVGQGGAILGTKRTLPEGKLPQIAARLKEYKIQALLIIGGFEAYQGGIQLVENREQFPEFCIPIVIIPSTISNNVPGTEFSLGCDTALNEITEICDRIRQSAQGTKRRVFVIETMGGYCGYLATVAGLAGGADAAYIYEEKFSIKDLQQDVYHMASKMAEGVQRGLILRNEKCNDNYNTDFIYRLYSEEGKGLFSARMNVLGHMQQGGSPTPFDRNMGTKQAAKAVDWIISQLKIHARDDGTVYANTNESAVMMGVVRRQYCFTPLMDLKKETNFDQRIPKHQWWLKLRPLLRILAKHDSAYEEEGMYMTVEEGAEADPLVV
;
A
#
# COMPACT_ATOMS: atom_id res chain seq x y z
N MET A 1 -8.63 40.41 -39.40
CA MET A 1 -7.30 40.17 -38.78
C MET A 1 -7.32 40.16 -37.25
N PHE A 2 -8.34 40.70 -36.60
CA PHE A 2 -8.48 40.69 -35.13
C PHE A 2 -9.11 39.42 -34.57
N THR A 3 -9.87 38.67 -35.41
CA THR A 3 -10.59 37.46 -34.96
C THR A 3 -9.71 36.20 -34.98
N ILE A 4 -8.61 36.20 -35.73
CA ILE A 4 -7.68 35.07 -35.81
C ILE A 4 -6.63 35.11 -34.70
N VAL A 5 -6.33 36.28 -34.17
CA VAL A 5 -5.37 36.42 -33.05
C VAL A 5 -5.97 36.03 -31.71
N CYS A 6 -7.27 36.20 -31.50
CA CYS A 6 -7.96 35.74 -30.30
C CYS A 6 -8.12 34.22 -30.20
N THR A 7 -8.26 33.55 -31.34
CA THR A 7 -8.40 32.05 -31.34
C THR A 7 -7.07 31.36 -31.10
N LEU A 8 -5.95 31.96 -31.54
CA LEU A 8 -4.61 31.41 -31.28
C LEU A 8 -4.15 31.67 -29.84
N PHE A 9 -4.60 32.75 -29.19
CA PHE A 9 -4.30 33.02 -27.79
C PHE A 9 -5.11 32.11 -26.84
N TRP A 10 -6.30 31.69 -27.23
CA TRP A 10 -7.12 30.74 -26.49
C TRP A 10 -6.57 29.31 -26.58
N PHE A 11 -6.01 28.93 -27.72
CA PHE A 11 -5.38 27.63 -27.91
C PHE A 11 -4.02 27.48 -27.19
N LEU A 12 -3.26 28.58 -27.07
CA LEU A 12 -2.00 28.61 -26.32
C LEU A 12 -2.20 28.67 -24.79
N PHE A 13 -3.33 29.23 -24.34
CA PHE A 13 -3.67 29.28 -22.90
C PHE A 13 -4.18 27.92 -22.38
N LEU A 14 -4.74 27.08 -23.25
CA LEU A 14 -5.15 25.70 -22.94
C LEU A 14 -3.96 24.72 -22.88
N LEU A 15 -2.82 25.05 -23.47
CA LEU A 15 -1.61 24.20 -23.46
C LEU A 15 -0.68 24.46 -22.28
N CYS A 16 -0.83 25.57 -21.54
CA CYS A 16 0.06 25.93 -20.43
C CYS A 16 -0.53 25.71 -19.01
N PHE A 17 -1.88 25.61 -18.87
CA PHE A 17 -2.50 25.46 -17.54
C PHE A 17 -3.76 24.59 -17.61
N GLY A 18 -3.61 23.29 -17.74
CA GLY A 18 -4.76 22.43 -17.62
C GLY A 18 -4.45 20.99 -17.90
N SER A 19 -4.12 20.25 -16.89
CA SER A 19 -4.55 18.85 -16.89
C SER A 19 -6.08 18.88 -16.95
N PRO A 20 -6.73 18.27 -17.95
CA PRO A 20 -8.18 18.18 -17.95
C PRO A 20 -8.59 17.37 -16.73
N VAL A 21 -9.35 17.99 -15.84
CA VAL A 21 -10.27 17.26 -14.98
C VAL A 21 -11.18 16.55 -15.96
N ILE A 22 -10.94 15.27 -16.18
CA ILE A 22 -11.87 14.40 -16.92
C ILE A 22 -13.11 14.36 -16.05
N LEU A 23 -14.09 15.19 -16.39
CA LEU A 23 -15.48 14.96 -16.03
C LEU A 23 -15.80 13.63 -16.68
N GLY A 24 -15.81 12.57 -15.87
CA GLY A 24 -16.13 11.23 -16.30
C GLY A 24 -17.55 11.22 -16.85
N GLY A 25 -17.66 11.41 -18.13
CA GLY A 25 -18.81 10.93 -18.86
C GLY A 25 -18.88 9.43 -18.55
N SER A 26 -19.98 8.99 -17.93
CA SER A 26 -20.26 7.61 -17.62
C SER A 26 -20.31 6.79 -18.92
N THR A 27 -19.16 6.36 -19.36
CA THR A 27 -19.11 5.12 -20.10
C THR A 27 -19.12 4.02 -19.04
N HIS A 28 -20.32 3.58 -18.63
CA HIS A 28 -20.53 2.24 -18.16
C HIS A 28 -20.01 1.29 -19.23
N LYS A 29 -18.70 1.00 -19.21
CA LYS A 29 -18.24 -0.26 -19.75
C LYS A 29 -18.97 -1.32 -18.91
N SER A 30 -19.84 -2.07 -19.56
CA SER A 30 -20.41 -3.30 -19.05
C SER A 30 -19.30 -4.02 -18.28
N MET A 31 -19.58 -4.44 -17.05
CA MET A 31 -18.65 -5.25 -16.26
C MET A 31 -18.09 -6.35 -17.16
N GLU A 32 -16.82 -6.24 -17.51
CA GLU A 32 -16.11 -7.35 -18.13
C GLU A 32 -16.20 -8.49 -17.11
N GLU A 33 -16.75 -9.61 -17.52
CA GLU A 33 -16.72 -10.83 -16.71
C GLU A 33 -15.25 -11.07 -16.34
N GLU A 34 -14.95 -11.09 -15.05
CA GLU A 34 -13.60 -11.36 -14.58
C GLU A 34 -13.17 -12.71 -15.15
N LYS A 35 -12.12 -12.69 -15.98
CA LYS A 35 -11.57 -13.93 -16.51
C LYS A 35 -11.06 -14.78 -15.37
N LYS A 36 -11.58 -15.99 -15.25
CA LYS A 36 -11.15 -16.97 -14.24
C LYS A 36 -10.40 -18.11 -14.94
N ARG A 37 -9.27 -18.47 -14.39
CA ARG A 37 -8.54 -19.69 -14.81
C ARG A 37 -8.68 -20.77 -13.74
N PHE A 38 -8.88 -21.99 -14.20
CA PHE A 38 -8.87 -23.16 -13.33
C PHE A 38 -7.42 -23.59 -13.08
N ILE A 39 -7.05 -23.74 -11.82
CA ILE A 39 -5.73 -24.19 -11.41
C ILE A 39 -5.89 -25.61 -10.86
N GLU A 40 -5.55 -26.58 -11.70
CA GLU A 40 -5.63 -27.99 -11.37
C GLU A 40 -4.50 -28.38 -10.45
N ARG A 41 -4.83 -29.10 -9.37
CA ARG A 41 -3.87 -29.61 -8.42
C ARG A 41 -3.03 -30.74 -9.06
N GLY A 42 -1.71 -30.66 -8.92
CA GLY A 42 -0.80 -31.66 -9.46
C GLY A 42 -0.63 -31.64 -10.97
N SER A 43 -1.13 -30.59 -11.68
CA SER A 43 -1.07 -30.46 -13.14
C SER A 43 0.34 -30.44 -13.72
N HIS A 44 1.36 -30.14 -12.92
CA HIS A 44 2.76 -29.98 -13.36
C HIS A 44 3.73 -30.95 -12.68
N LYS A 45 3.27 -32.19 -12.43
CA LYS A 45 4.11 -33.24 -11.81
C LYS A 45 5.44 -33.43 -12.53
N GLY A 46 6.53 -33.44 -11.75
CA GLY A 46 7.88 -33.71 -12.27
C GLY A 46 8.64 -32.51 -12.80
N LYS A 47 8.03 -31.32 -12.91
CA LYS A 47 8.76 -30.07 -13.20
C LYS A 47 9.57 -29.62 -11.98
N GLY A 48 10.81 -29.15 -12.21
CA GLY A 48 11.69 -28.60 -11.18
C GLY A 48 11.66 -27.08 -11.16
N ILE A 49 11.41 -26.50 -9.99
CA ILE A 49 11.45 -25.04 -9.75
C ILE A 49 12.48 -24.79 -8.67
N ALA A 50 13.30 -23.75 -8.82
CA ALA A 50 14.12 -23.25 -7.73
C ALA A 50 13.82 -21.79 -7.42
N VAL A 51 13.94 -21.43 -6.14
CA VAL A 51 13.79 -20.07 -5.65
C VAL A 51 15.07 -19.66 -4.91
N PHE A 52 15.53 -18.45 -5.17
CA PHE A 52 16.64 -17.86 -4.44
C PHE A 52 16.48 -16.34 -4.29
N THR A 53 17.16 -15.80 -3.30
CA THR A 53 17.28 -14.36 -3.03
C THR A 53 18.69 -13.89 -3.35
N SER A 54 18.82 -12.71 -3.96
CA SER A 54 20.10 -12.16 -4.36
C SER A 54 20.14 -10.64 -4.16
N GLY A 55 21.29 -10.14 -3.77
CA GLY A 55 21.48 -8.71 -3.49
C GLY A 55 21.21 -8.36 -2.03
N GLY A 56 20.71 -7.17 -1.78
CA GLY A 56 20.29 -6.74 -0.44
C GLY A 56 19.00 -7.46 -0.01
N ASP A 57 18.93 -7.83 1.25
CA ASP A 57 17.71 -8.37 1.82
C ASP A 57 16.65 -7.29 2.06
N SER A 58 15.39 -7.70 2.07
CA SER A 58 14.27 -6.84 2.40
C SER A 58 13.15 -7.62 3.06
N GLN A 59 12.34 -6.95 3.88
CA GLN A 59 11.22 -7.55 4.58
C GLN A 59 10.13 -7.98 3.58
N GLY A 60 9.66 -9.21 3.68
CA GLY A 60 8.67 -9.78 2.75
C GLY A 60 9.26 -10.79 1.75
N MET A 61 10.58 -10.87 1.59
CA MET A 61 11.23 -11.90 0.76
C MET A 61 10.84 -13.32 1.22
N ASN A 62 10.78 -13.56 2.53
CA ASN A 62 10.38 -14.85 3.06
C ASN A 62 8.92 -15.19 2.76
N ALA A 63 8.02 -14.23 2.73
CA ALA A 63 6.65 -14.44 2.31
C ALA A 63 6.57 -14.87 0.83
N ALA A 64 7.38 -14.26 -0.03
CA ALA A 64 7.49 -14.63 -1.43
C ALA A 64 8.07 -16.05 -1.60
N VAL A 65 9.15 -16.37 -0.89
CA VAL A 65 9.75 -17.73 -0.88
C VAL A 65 8.70 -18.77 -0.44
N ARG A 66 7.96 -18.48 0.63
CA ARG A 66 6.88 -19.36 1.10
C ARG A 66 5.80 -19.59 0.04
N ALA A 67 5.38 -18.53 -0.64
CA ALA A 67 4.36 -18.64 -1.67
C ALA A 67 4.84 -19.44 -2.87
N VAL A 68 6.07 -19.23 -3.32
CA VAL A 68 6.69 -20.01 -4.42
C VAL A 68 6.71 -21.50 -4.07
N VAL A 69 7.18 -21.86 -2.87
CA VAL A 69 7.26 -23.26 -2.44
C VAL A 69 5.88 -23.90 -2.38
N ARG A 70 4.92 -23.25 -1.72
CA ARG A 70 3.59 -23.83 -1.53
C ARG A 70 2.78 -23.91 -2.82
N MET A 71 2.85 -22.88 -3.67
CA MET A 71 2.21 -22.91 -4.97
C MET A 71 2.83 -23.96 -5.88
N GLY A 72 4.15 -24.08 -5.91
CA GLY A 72 4.85 -25.10 -6.69
C GLY A 72 4.48 -26.53 -6.24
N ILE A 73 4.45 -26.79 -4.93
CA ILE A 73 4.02 -28.08 -4.38
C ILE A 73 2.55 -28.36 -4.72
N TYR A 74 1.66 -27.37 -4.62
CA TYR A 74 0.26 -27.52 -5.00
C TYR A 74 0.10 -27.98 -6.45
N LEU A 75 0.92 -27.45 -7.36
CA LEU A 75 0.94 -27.85 -8.77
C LEU A 75 1.67 -29.16 -9.03
N GLY A 76 2.24 -29.80 -8.01
CA GLY A 76 2.97 -31.07 -8.11
C GLY A 76 4.42 -30.94 -8.56
N CYS A 77 4.98 -29.75 -8.55
CA CYS A 77 6.38 -29.52 -8.88
C CYS A 77 7.31 -29.94 -7.74
N LYS A 78 8.53 -30.29 -8.08
CA LYS A 78 9.65 -30.35 -7.13
C LYS A 78 10.21 -28.94 -6.95
N VAL A 79 10.18 -28.43 -5.74
CA VAL A 79 10.67 -27.09 -5.45
C VAL A 79 11.96 -27.13 -4.65
N PHE A 80 12.93 -26.31 -5.01
CA PHE A 80 14.24 -26.27 -4.37
C PHE A 80 14.55 -24.88 -3.85
N PHE A 81 15.17 -24.80 -2.69
CA PHE A 81 15.90 -23.62 -2.26
C PHE A 81 17.30 -23.61 -2.85
N ILE A 82 17.73 -22.47 -3.38
CA ILE A 82 19.14 -22.21 -3.59
C ILE A 82 19.57 -21.24 -2.49
N LYS A 83 20.34 -21.73 -1.55
CA LYS A 83 20.84 -20.94 -0.42
C LYS A 83 21.98 -20.05 -0.89
N GLU A 84 22.17 -18.90 -0.23
CA GLU A 84 23.24 -17.93 -0.54
C GLU A 84 23.21 -17.41 -1.99
N GLY A 85 22.02 -17.39 -2.62
CA GLY A 85 21.83 -16.80 -3.94
C GLY A 85 22.68 -17.44 -5.04
N TYR A 86 23.29 -16.62 -5.89
CA TYR A 86 24.16 -17.09 -6.98
C TYR A 86 25.39 -17.85 -6.50
N GLN A 87 25.91 -17.53 -5.32
CA GLN A 87 27.05 -18.26 -4.76
C GLN A 87 26.69 -19.72 -4.53
N GLY A 88 25.58 -19.98 -3.86
CA GLY A 88 25.14 -21.36 -3.62
C GLY A 88 24.73 -22.09 -4.89
N MET A 89 24.27 -21.37 -5.92
CA MET A 89 24.02 -21.99 -7.23
C MET A 89 25.32 -22.46 -7.90
N VAL A 90 26.41 -21.71 -7.81
CA VAL A 90 27.75 -22.07 -8.33
C VAL A 90 28.36 -23.17 -7.52
N ASP A 91 28.28 -23.13 -6.19
CA ASP A 91 28.86 -24.11 -5.29
C ASP A 91 28.10 -25.45 -5.31
N GLY A 92 26.78 -25.41 -5.54
CA GLY A 92 25.96 -26.63 -5.63
C GLY A 92 25.85 -27.40 -4.33
N GLY A 93 25.69 -28.70 -4.44
CA GLY A 93 25.69 -29.64 -3.32
C GLY A 93 24.61 -29.34 -2.27
N SER A 94 25.03 -29.12 -1.02
CA SER A 94 24.14 -28.80 0.09
C SER A 94 23.47 -27.42 0.04
N ASN A 95 23.83 -26.58 -0.92
CA ASN A 95 23.20 -25.30 -1.12
C ASN A 95 21.91 -25.40 -1.97
N ILE A 96 21.71 -26.48 -2.72
CA ILE A 96 20.51 -26.74 -3.50
C ILE A 96 19.68 -27.82 -2.81
N VAL A 97 18.70 -27.41 -2.02
CA VAL A 97 17.93 -28.28 -1.12
C VAL A 97 16.49 -28.35 -1.54
N GLU A 98 15.96 -29.58 -1.67
CA GLU A 98 14.53 -29.78 -1.94
C GLU A 98 13.70 -29.29 -0.75
N ALA A 99 12.72 -28.44 -1.05
CA ALA A 99 11.80 -27.87 -0.08
C ALA A 99 10.56 -28.76 0.05
N ASN A 100 10.03 -28.80 1.26
CA ASN A 100 8.73 -29.38 1.54
C ASN A 100 7.79 -28.33 2.14
N TRP A 101 6.52 -28.68 2.32
CA TRP A 101 5.53 -27.77 2.84
C TRP A 101 5.87 -27.18 4.21
N SER A 102 6.42 -27.98 5.09
CA SER A 102 6.80 -27.59 6.44
C SER A 102 8.07 -26.73 6.50
N SER A 103 8.95 -26.81 5.49
CA SER A 103 10.17 -25.97 5.39
C SER A 103 9.88 -24.48 5.48
N VAL A 104 8.69 -24.06 5.05
CA VAL A 104 8.28 -22.66 5.00
C VAL A 104 7.17 -22.30 6.00
N SER A 105 6.86 -23.17 6.94
CA SER A 105 5.71 -22.99 7.85
C SER A 105 5.86 -21.89 8.89
N SER A 106 7.05 -21.38 9.12
CA SER A 106 7.34 -20.38 10.16
C SER A 106 8.22 -19.25 9.68
N ILE A 107 8.11 -18.85 8.41
CA ILE A 107 8.98 -17.83 7.83
C ILE A 107 8.28 -16.55 7.41
N ILE A 108 6.95 -16.54 7.23
CA ILE A 108 6.20 -15.40 6.70
C ILE A 108 6.39 -14.10 7.50
N HIS A 109 6.58 -14.22 8.82
CA HIS A 109 6.75 -13.08 9.73
C HIS A 109 8.21 -12.66 9.94
N LYS A 110 9.17 -13.41 9.39
CA LYS A 110 10.58 -13.13 9.56
C LYS A 110 11.04 -12.10 8.54
N GLY A 111 11.78 -11.10 9.00
CA GLY A 111 12.53 -10.20 8.13
C GLY A 111 13.77 -10.85 7.53
N GLY A 112 14.45 -10.11 6.67
CA GLY A 112 15.59 -10.65 5.94
C GLY A 112 15.21 -11.77 4.98
N THR A 113 16.13 -12.70 4.75
CA THR A 113 15.92 -13.88 3.94
C THR A 113 16.46 -15.14 4.62
N VAL A 114 15.61 -16.14 4.85
CA VAL A 114 15.98 -17.38 5.55
C VAL A 114 16.85 -18.31 4.69
N ILE A 115 16.86 -18.12 3.38
CA ILE A 115 17.69 -18.88 2.45
C ILE A 115 19.04 -18.22 2.17
N GLY A 116 19.29 -17.05 2.76
CA GLY A 116 20.54 -16.33 2.62
C GLY A 116 20.69 -15.60 1.28
N SER A 117 21.59 -14.65 1.25
CA SER A 117 21.96 -13.90 0.04
C SER A 117 23.44 -13.55 0.10
N ALA A 118 24.20 -13.93 -0.91
CA ALA A 118 25.61 -13.62 -1.00
C ALA A 118 25.97 -12.98 -2.35
N ARG A 119 26.97 -12.10 -2.33
CA ARG A 119 27.56 -11.57 -3.56
C ARG A 119 28.45 -12.63 -4.18
N CYS A 120 28.17 -13.01 -5.43
CA CYS A 120 28.96 -14.00 -6.17
C CYS A 120 29.77 -13.30 -7.27
N LYS A 121 31.10 -13.39 -7.18
CA LYS A 121 32.00 -12.93 -8.23
C LYS A 121 32.08 -13.96 -9.36
N ASP A 122 32.10 -15.23 -9.01
CA ASP A 122 32.27 -16.33 -9.95
C ASP A 122 31.15 -16.41 -10.98
N PHE A 123 29.91 -16.10 -10.57
CA PHE A 123 28.77 -16.07 -11.50
C PHE A 123 28.87 -14.97 -12.57
N ARG A 124 29.69 -13.94 -12.36
CA ARG A 124 29.97 -12.93 -13.39
C ARG A 124 30.82 -13.50 -14.53
N GLU A 125 31.59 -14.53 -14.23
CA GLU A 125 32.43 -15.22 -15.20
C GLU A 125 31.65 -16.40 -15.82
N ARG A 126 32.00 -16.72 -17.06
CA ARG A 126 31.31 -17.81 -17.77
C ARG A 126 31.51 -19.17 -17.09
N GLU A 127 32.70 -19.42 -16.54
CA GLU A 127 33.01 -20.68 -15.84
C GLU A 127 32.07 -20.91 -14.63
N GLY A 128 31.79 -19.85 -13.85
CA GLY A 128 30.85 -19.92 -12.74
C GLY A 128 29.43 -20.20 -13.21
N ARG A 129 28.99 -19.58 -14.30
CA ARG A 129 27.66 -19.88 -14.87
C ARG A 129 27.58 -21.31 -15.42
N LEU A 130 28.67 -21.84 -15.97
CA LEU A 130 28.76 -23.24 -16.41
C LEU A 130 28.59 -24.22 -15.23
N LYS A 131 29.28 -23.96 -14.11
CA LYS A 131 29.11 -24.74 -12.87
C LYS A 131 27.68 -24.65 -12.35
N ALA A 132 27.11 -23.46 -12.34
CA ALA A 132 25.72 -23.23 -11.94
C ALA A 132 24.72 -24.04 -12.81
N ALA A 133 24.89 -23.99 -14.13
CA ALA A 133 24.07 -24.77 -15.06
C ALA A 133 24.14 -26.28 -14.78
N LYS A 134 25.34 -26.81 -14.59
CA LYS A 134 25.54 -28.23 -14.24
C LYS A 134 24.80 -28.59 -12.96
N ASN A 135 24.94 -27.80 -11.89
CA ASN A 135 24.33 -28.06 -10.60
C ASN A 135 22.78 -28.04 -10.68
N LEU A 136 22.20 -27.15 -11.50
CA LEU A 136 20.74 -27.11 -11.72
C LEU A 136 20.25 -28.34 -12.49
N LEU A 137 20.99 -28.77 -13.52
CA LEU A 137 20.64 -29.94 -14.34
C LEU A 137 20.70 -31.24 -13.55
N GLU A 138 21.66 -31.40 -12.62
CA GLU A 138 21.74 -32.55 -11.71
C GLU A 138 20.46 -32.72 -10.87
N LYS A 139 19.74 -31.64 -10.58
CA LYS A 139 18.48 -31.62 -9.84
C LYS A 139 17.25 -31.55 -10.74
N GLY A 140 17.42 -31.45 -12.07
CA GLY A 140 16.33 -31.30 -13.03
C GLY A 140 15.60 -29.97 -12.93
N ILE A 141 16.30 -28.90 -12.58
CA ILE A 141 15.76 -27.55 -12.40
C ILE A 141 15.93 -26.76 -13.69
N THR A 142 14.80 -26.31 -14.24
CA THR A 142 14.73 -25.48 -15.46
C THR A 142 13.82 -24.25 -15.31
N ASN A 143 13.34 -23.99 -14.10
CA ASN A 143 12.47 -22.86 -13.79
C ASN A 143 13.05 -22.17 -12.55
N LEU A 144 13.35 -20.88 -12.68
CA LEU A 144 13.93 -20.08 -11.60
C LEU A 144 13.01 -18.92 -11.20
N VAL A 145 12.74 -18.81 -9.91
CA VAL A 145 12.20 -17.60 -9.30
C VAL A 145 13.35 -16.84 -8.66
N VAL A 146 13.61 -15.64 -9.14
CA VAL A 146 14.70 -14.77 -8.70
C VAL A 146 14.14 -13.60 -7.92
N ILE A 147 14.50 -13.47 -6.64
CA ILE A 147 14.04 -12.38 -5.78
C ILE A 147 15.22 -11.46 -5.49
N GLY A 148 15.18 -10.22 -6.01
CA GLY A 148 16.27 -9.28 -5.82
C GLY A 148 16.08 -7.99 -6.62
N GLY A 149 17.14 -7.14 -6.65
CA GLY A 149 17.16 -5.90 -7.41
C GLY A 149 17.55 -6.09 -8.88
N ASP A 150 17.70 -4.96 -9.58
CA ASP A 150 18.00 -4.89 -11.02
C ASP A 150 19.24 -5.70 -11.45
N GLY A 151 20.33 -5.62 -10.68
CA GLY A 151 21.55 -6.37 -10.96
C GLY A 151 21.37 -7.87 -10.88
N SER A 152 20.57 -8.36 -9.93
CA SER A 152 20.24 -9.78 -9.78
C SER A 152 19.38 -10.29 -10.92
N LEU A 153 18.37 -9.49 -11.32
CA LEU A 153 17.48 -9.82 -12.42
C LEU A 153 18.19 -9.79 -13.77
N THR A 154 19.09 -8.83 -13.98
CA THR A 154 19.95 -8.78 -15.17
C THR A 154 20.85 -10.01 -15.28
N GLY A 155 21.47 -10.43 -14.17
CA GLY A 155 22.30 -11.64 -14.12
C GLY A 155 21.52 -12.90 -14.45
N ALA A 156 20.28 -13.01 -13.97
CA ALA A 156 19.40 -14.12 -14.29
C ALA A 156 19.05 -14.18 -15.80
N ASN A 157 18.74 -13.04 -16.40
CA ASN A 157 18.45 -13.01 -17.83
C ASN A 157 19.67 -13.32 -18.70
N LEU A 158 20.85 -12.85 -18.32
CA LEU A 158 22.09 -13.24 -18.99
C LEU A 158 22.28 -14.77 -18.94
N PHE A 159 22.08 -15.36 -17.77
CA PHE A 159 22.18 -16.81 -17.60
C PHE A 159 21.17 -17.58 -18.48
N ARG A 160 19.94 -17.08 -18.61
CA ARG A 160 18.93 -17.64 -19.51
C ARG A 160 19.37 -17.53 -20.98
N GLN A 161 19.90 -16.39 -21.39
CA GLN A 161 20.37 -16.19 -22.77
C GLN A 161 21.54 -17.09 -23.14
N GLU A 162 22.46 -17.32 -22.22
CA GLU A 162 23.59 -18.21 -22.39
C GLU A 162 23.24 -19.69 -22.26
N TRP A 163 22.08 -20.04 -21.71
CA TRP A 163 21.68 -21.39 -21.36
C TRP A 163 21.92 -22.41 -22.47
N PRO A 164 21.48 -22.21 -23.72
CA PRO A 164 21.72 -23.17 -24.80
C PRO A 164 23.22 -23.45 -25.03
N SER A 165 24.03 -22.39 -25.02
CA SER A 165 25.48 -22.50 -25.24
C SER A 165 26.21 -23.15 -24.06
N LEU A 166 25.71 -22.95 -22.84
CA LEU A 166 26.22 -23.63 -21.66
C LEU A 166 25.91 -25.13 -21.70
N LEU A 167 24.72 -25.53 -22.17
CA LEU A 167 24.34 -26.91 -22.36
C LEU A 167 25.20 -27.61 -23.42
N ASP A 168 25.47 -26.94 -24.54
CA ASP A 168 26.34 -27.46 -25.60
C ASP A 168 27.77 -27.70 -25.08
N GLU A 169 28.28 -26.79 -24.28
CA GLU A 169 29.59 -26.94 -23.65
C GLU A 169 29.62 -28.07 -22.62
N LEU A 170 28.60 -28.24 -21.80
CA LEU A 170 28.46 -29.34 -20.86
C LEU A 170 28.31 -30.71 -21.56
N LEU A 171 27.68 -30.74 -22.71
CA LEU A 171 27.58 -31.95 -23.53
C LEU A 171 28.94 -32.32 -24.12
N ASN A 172 29.66 -31.33 -24.67
CA ASN A 172 30.98 -31.54 -25.29
C ASN A 172 32.02 -32.00 -24.29
N ASN A 173 31.95 -31.53 -23.05
CA ASN A 173 32.89 -31.97 -21.99
C ASN A 173 32.43 -33.22 -21.27
N GLY A 174 31.33 -33.85 -21.70
CA GLY A 174 30.79 -35.08 -21.14
C GLY A 174 30.13 -34.96 -19.77
N SER A 175 29.81 -33.74 -19.32
CA SER A 175 29.15 -33.51 -18.02
C SER A 175 27.66 -33.86 -18.05
N ILE A 176 27.03 -33.81 -19.23
CA ILE A 176 25.62 -34.15 -19.41
C ILE A 176 25.43 -35.05 -20.64
N THR A 177 24.33 -35.79 -20.68
CA THR A 177 23.97 -36.66 -21.83
C THR A 177 23.21 -35.84 -22.87
N LYS A 178 23.15 -36.42 -24.11
CA LYS A 178 22.36 -35.84 -25.18
C LYS A 178 20.86 -35.74 -24.80
N GLU A 179 20.34 -36.75 -24.13
CA GLU A 179 18.96 -36.78 -23.65
C GLU A 179 18.68 -35.66 -22.62
N GLN A 180 19.64 -35.42 -21.70
CA GLN A 180 19.53 -34.30 -20.76
C GLN A 180 19.55 -32.94 -21.47
N ARG A 181 20.43 -32.78 -22.48
CA ARG A 181 20.53 -31.56 -23.27
C ARG A 181 19.22 -31.26 -24.02
N GLU A 182 18.56 -32.27 -24.57
CA GLU A 182 17.26 -32.14 -25.26
C GLU A 182 16.12 -31.87 -24.27
N LYS A 183 16.06 -32.62 -23.18
CA LYS A 183 15.03 -32.50 -22.15
C LYS A 183 15.02 -31.16 -21.44
N TYR A 184 16.19 -30.58 -21.17
CA TYR A 184 16.39 -29.36 -20.40
C TYR A 184 16.81 -28.18 -21.30
N SER A 185 16.38 -28.15 -22.53
CA SER A 185 16.82 -27.21 -23.56
C SER A 185 16.53 -25.75 -23.25
N HIS A 186 15.56 -25.44 -22.37
CA HIS A 186 15.12 -24.08 -22.05
C HIS A 186 15.16 -23.83 -20.54
N LEU A 187 15.59 -22.61 -20.16
CA LEU A 187 15.54 -22.09 -18.79
C LEU A 187 14.52 -20.97 -18.74
N HIS A 188 13.51 -21.09 -17.90
CA HIS A 188 12.51 -20.06 -17.67
C HIS A 188 12.81 -19.29 -16.38
N ILE A 189 12.57 -17.96 -16.41
CA ILE A 189 12.86 -17.08 -15.30
C ILE A 189 11.67 -16.17 -15.05
N ALA A 190 11.25 -16.10 -13.79
CA ALA A 190 10.33 -15.11 -13.26
C ALA A 190 11.03 -14.32 -12.15
N GLY A 191 11.11 -13.01 -12.30
CA GLY A 191 11.72 -12.10 -11.35
C GLY A 191 10.71 -11.50 -10.38
N LEU A 192 11.11 -11.34 -9.13
CA LEU A 192 10.40 -10.56 -8.12
C LEU A 192 11.33 -9.48 -7.60
N VAL A 193 10.84 -8.25 -7.50
CA VAL A 193 11.67 -7.14 -7.06
C VAL A 193 11.66 -7.03 -5.54
N GLY A 194 12.77 -7.40 -4.91
CA GLY A 194 13.03 -7.23 -3.49
C GLY A 194 14.03 -6.09 -3.26
N SER A 195 13.54 -4.94 -2.81
CA SER A 195 14.32 -3.74 -2.51
C SER A 195 13.50 -2.83 -1.61
N ILE A 196 14.14 -2.18 -0.63
CA ILE A 196 13.47 -1.17 0.18
C ILE A 196 13.40 0.20 -0.49
N ASP A 197 14.26 0.45 -1.49
CA ASP A 197 14.45 1.78 -2.08
C ASP A 197 13.35 2.16 -3.08
N ASN A 198 12.53 1.20 -3.53
CA ASN A 198 11.53 1.37 -4.58
C ASN A 198 12.09 1.99 -5.86
N ASP A 199 13.27 1.56 -6.26
CA ASP A 199 14.09 2.14 -7.32
C ASP A 199 13.98 1.42 -8.68
N PHE A 200 13.20 0.34 -8.76
CA PHE A 200 13.00 -0.46 -9.96
C PHE A 200 11.79 0.03 -10.77
N CYS A 201 12.00 0.25 -12.07
CA CYS A 201 10.92 0.69 -12.96
C CYS A 201 10.05 -0.47 -13.43
N GLY A 202 8.73 -0.24 -13.49
CA GLY A 202 7.74 -1.23 -13.94
C GLY A 202 6.86 -1.79 -12.81
N THR A 203 7.18 -1.53 -11.55
CA THR A 203 6.29 -1.87 -10.42
C THR A 203 5.98 -0.65 -9.58
N ASP A 204 4.77 -0.57 -9.05
CA ASP A 204 4.40 0.54 -8.15
C ASP A 204 5.09 0.44 -6.80
N MET A 205 5.35 -0.78 -6.36
CA MET A 205 5.95 -1.05 -5.05
C MET A 205 6.84 -2.29 -5.12
N THR A 206 8.02 -2.21 -4.56
CA THR A 206 8.94 -3.34 -4.40
C THR A 206 8.75 -3.98 -3.02
N ILE A 207 9.05 -5.28 -2.92
CA ILE A 207 8.94 -6.04 -1.67
C ILE A 207 9.95 -5.49 -0.66
N GLY A 208 9.46 -4.96 0.45
CA GLY A 208 10.25 -4.40 1.54
C GLY A 208 10.15 -2.89 1.71
N THR A 209 9.66 -2.16 0.70
CA THR A 209 9.53 -0.70 0.77
C THR A 209 8.55 -0.26 1.85
N ASP A 210 7.38 -0.88 1.93
CA ASP A 210 6.37 -0.53 2.91
C ASP A 210 6.85 -0.79 4.35
N SER A 211 7.49 -1.93 4.58
CA SER A 211 8.09 -2.26 5.87
C SER A 211 9.19 -1.29 6.28
N ALA A 212 10.02 -0.84 5.32
CA ALA A 212 11.04 0.18 5.59
C ALA A 212 10.41 1.51 6.01
N LEU A 213 9.33 1.93 5.36
CA LEU A 213 8.57 3.13 5.74
C LEU A 213 8.02 3.01 7.16
N HIS A 214 7.51 1.84 7.57
CA HIS A 214 7.08 1.61 8.94
C HIS A 214 8.23 1.85 9.95
N ARG A 215 9.43 1.30 9.67
CA ARG A 215 10.60 1.50 10.55
C ARG A 215 11.02 2.97 10.63
N ILE A 216 10.99 3.67 9.50
CA ILE A 216 11.34 5.10 9.44
C ILE A 216 10.34 5.92 10.27
N ILE A 217 9.05 5.72 10.07
CA ILE A 217 8.01 6.49 10.77
C ILE A 217 7.99 6.18 12.27
N GLU A 218 8.17 4.93 12.66
CA GLU A 218 8.31 4.56 14.08
C GLU A 218 9.47 5.32 14.75
N ALA A 219 10.61 5.43 14.09
CA ALA A 219 11.75 6.19 14.58
C ALA A 219 11.46 7.69 14.67
N ILE A 220 10.79 8.26 13.68
CA ILE A 220 10.41 9.68 13.68
C ILE A 220 9.39 9.98 14.78
N ASP A 221 8.37 9.17 14.93
CA ASP A 221 7.35 9.33 15.98
C ASP A 221 7.98 9.31 17.38
N ALA A 222 8.97 8.45 17.60
CA ALA A 222 9.75 8.45 18.84
C ALA A 222 10.54 9.75 19.06
N ILE A 223 11.11 10.31 17.99
CA ILE A 223 11.89 11.55 18.05
C ILE A 223 11.02 12.79 18.22
N VAL A 224 9.83 12.83 17.60
CA VAL A 224 8.90 13.97 17.67
C VAL A 224 8.60 14.36 19.11
N SER A 225 8.39 13.42 20.00
CA SER A 225 8.06 13.68 21.41
C SER A 225 9.18 14.44 22.13
N THR A 226 10.44 14.06 21.92
CA THR A 226 11.60 14.75 22.50
C THR A 226 11.92 16.07 21.79
N ALA A 227 11.71 16.11 20.47
CA ALA A 227 11.89 17.33 19.69
C ALA A 227 10.94 18.45 20.15
N TYR A 228 9.68 18.11 20.38
CA TYR A 228 8.66 19.05 20.87
C TYR A 228 9.03 19.63 22.25
N SER A 229 9.54 18.80 23.16
CA SER A 229 9.91 19.22 24.52
C SER A 229 11.01 20.28 24.53
N HIS A 230 11.97 20.23 23.62
CA HIS A 230 13.18 21.07 23.61
C HIS A 230 13.23 22.11 22.48
N GLN A 231 12.18 22.24 21.67
CA GLN A 231 12.15 23.15 20.51
C GLN A 231 13.34 22.92 19.54
N ARG A 232 13.65 21.66 19.24
CA ARG A 232 14.77 21.26 18.41
C ARG A 232 14.42 21.12 16.95
N THR A 233 15.43 21.23 16.10
CA THR A 233 15.40 20.80 14.71
C THR A 233 16.06 19.42 14.59
N PHE A 234 15.39 18.45 13.99
CA PHE A 234 15.93 17.13 13.73
C PHE A 234 16.11 16.90 12.24
N ILE A 235 17.29 16.41 11.89
CA ILE A 235 17.62 15.98 10.54
C ILE A 235 17.67 14.46 10.55
N MET A 236 16.76 13.84 9.77
CA MET A 236 16.65 12.39 9.65
C MET A 236 17.25 11.96 8.32
N GLU A 237 18.33 11.18 8.37
CA GLU A 237 18.90 10.58 7.17
C GLU A 237 18.25 9.20 6.93
N VAL A 238 17.69 9.02 5.74
CA VAL A 238 17.06 7.78 5.30
C VAL A 238 17.80 7.18 4.14
N MET A 239 17.68 5.85 3.96
CA MET A 239 18.26 5.16 2.80
C MET A 239 17.62 5.65 1.50
N GLY A 240 18.18 5.24 0.38
CA GLY A 240 17.78 5.70 -0.95
C GLY A 240 18.92 6.40 -1.65
N ARG A 241 19.98 5.64 -1.98
CA ARG A 241 21.17 6.17 -2.64
C ARG A 241 20.87 6.70 -4.03
N HIS A 242 19.99 6.02 -4.76
CA HIS A 242 19.66 6.33 -6.14
C HIS A 242 18.18 6.71 -6.32
N CYS A 243 17.38 6.64 -5.27
CA CYS A 243 15.95 6.92 -5.32
C CYS A 243 15.48 7.63 -4.04
N GLY A 244 14.83 8.76 -4.22
CA GLY A 244 14.27 9.57 -3.13
C GLY A 244 12.90 9.11 -2.64
N TYR A 245 12.39 7.95 -3.04
CA TYR A 245 11.04 7.50 -2.70
C TYR A 245 10.79 7.46 -1.20
N LEU A 246 11.69 6.81 -0.45
CA LEU A 246 11.58 6.73 1.01
C LEU A 246 11.58 8.11 1.66
N ALA A 247 12.47 9.01 1.22
CA ALA A 247 12.54 10.36 1.76
C ALA A 247 11.27 11.18 1.48
N ILE A 248 10.73 11.12 0.27
CA ILE A 248 9.54 11.87 -0.13
C ILE A 248 8.31 11.37 0.63
N VAL A 249 8.08 10.05 0.69
CA VAL A 249 6.94 9.47 1.41
C VAL A 249 7.08 9.73 2.91
N THR A 250 8.27 9.61 3.46
CA THR A 250 8.55 9.97 4.86
C THR A 250 8.17 11.42 5.15
N ALA A 251 8.57 12.36 4.28
CA ALA A 251 8.22 13.77 4.47
C ALA A 251 6.72 14.03 4.46
N LEU A 252 5.97 13.32 3.59
CA LEU A 252 4.50 13.42 3.53
C LEU A 252 3.80 12.84 4.78
N THR A 253 4.43 11.87 5.44
CA THR A 253 3.82 11.09 6.53
C THR A 253 4.31 11.47 7.92
N SER A 254 5.27 12.39 8.02
CA SER A 254 5.89 12.83 9.28
C SER A 254 5.75 14.32 9.56
N GLU A 255 4.98 15.06 8.78
CA GLU A 255 4.91 16.53 8.83
C GLU A 255 6.27 17.23 8.63
N ALA A 256 7.20 16.59 7.89
CA ALA A 256 8.53 17.17 7.68
C ALA A 256 8.45 18.50 6.92
N ASP A 257 9.26 19.44 7.38
CA ASP A 257 9.31 20.79 6.84
C ASP A 257 10.07 20.88 5.52
N TYR A 258 11.05 19.98 5.34
CA TYR A 258 11.88 19.94 4.14
C TYR A 258 12.38 18.54 3.83
N VAL A 259 12.57 18.26 2.52
CA VAL A 259 13.20 17.00 2.05
C VAL A 259 14.30 17.30 1.04
N PHE A 260 15.40 16.59 1.18
CA PHE A 260 16.48 16.52 0.18
C PHE A 260 16.48 15.13 -0.45
N CYS A 261 16.34 15.06 -1.77
CA CYS A 261 16.32 13.80 -2.51
C CYS A 261 17.03 13.96 -3.87
N PRO A 262 17.53 12.85 -4.45
CA PRO A 262 18.32 12.91 -5.69
C PRO A 262 17.56 13.49 -6.87
N GLU A 263 16.27 13.16 -7.05
CA GLU A 263 15.47 13.54 -8.21
C GLU A 263 14.97 15.00 -8.17
N MET A 264 15.16 15.67 -7.06
CA MET A 264 14.76 17.07 -6.87
C MET A 264 15.89 17.88 -6.22
N PRO A 265 17.03 18.07 -6.92
CA PRO A 265 18.10 18.90 -6.41
C PRO A 265 17.62 20.32 -6.14
N PRO A 266 17.87 20.86 -4.94
CA PRO A 266 17.39 22.19 -4.59
C PRO A 266 18.16 23.27 -5.38
N PRO A 267 17.58 24.47 -5.52
CA PRO A 267 18.31 25.59 -6.12
C PRO A 267 19.51 26.00 -5.25
N ASN A 268 20.50 26.71 -5.84
CA ASN A 268 21.76 27.04 -5.16
C ASN A 268 21.59 27.91 -3.91
N ASP A 269 20.48 28.64 -3.82
CA ASP A 269 20.10 29.47 -2.67
C ASP A 269 19.32 28.70 -1.60
N TRP A 270 19.30 27.35 -1.66
CA TRP A 270 18.60 26.51 -0.70
C TRP A 270 18.95 26.78 0.77
N PRO A 271 20.21 27.13 1.15
CA PRO A 271 20.52 27.43 2.55
C PRO A 271 19.69 28.60 3.08
N SER A 272 19.60 29.68 2.31
CA SER A 272 18.79 30.85 2.68
C SER A 272 17.30 30.52 2.72
N LYS A 273 16.78 29.78 1.72
CA LYS A 273 15.38 29.38 1.66
C LYS A 273 14.96 28.48 2.82
N LEU A 274 15.83 27.49 3.15
CA LEU A 274 15.60 26.61 4.28
C LEU A 274 15.54 27.41 5.58
N CYS A 275 16.54 28.24 5.84
CA CYS A 275 16.60 29.04 7.06
C CYS A 275 15.40 29.99 7.19
N THR A 276 15.03 30.69 6.10
CA THR A 276 13.86 31.55 6.09
C THR A 276 12.57 30.80 6.42
N LYS A 277 12.41 29.60 5.87
CA LYS A 277 11.23 28.75 6.15
C LYS A 277 11.17 28.34 7.61
N LEU A 278 12.25 27.79 8.15
CA LEU A 278 12.33 27.37 9.55
C LEU A 278 12.09 28.52 10.54
N GLU A 279 12.63 29.71 10.24
CA GLU A 279 12.40 30.91 11.05
C GLU A 279 10.94 31.35 11.01
N GLN A 280 10.31 31.35 9.84
CA GLN A 280 8.88 31.69 9.70
C GLN A 280 7.99 30.72 10.47
N GLU A 281 8.27 29.44 10.42
CA GLU A 281 7.53 28.41 11.15
C GLU A 281 7.69 28.54 12.66
N ARG A 282 8.91 28.84 13.12
CA ARG A 282 9.16 29.12 14.55
C ARG A 282 8.44 30.36 15.02
N THR A 283 8.45 31.45 14.24
CA THR A 283 7.74 32.68 14.54
C THR A 283 6.22 32.47 14.60
N ALA A 284 5.70 31.55 13.78
CA ALA A 284 4.30 31.12 13.81
C ALA A 284 3.95 30.14 14.96
N GLY A 285 4.89 29.87 15.88
CA GLY A 285 4.67 29.04 17.08
C GLY A 285 5.00 27.55 16.92
N GLN A 286 5.56 27.13 15.78
CA GLN A 286 5.98 25.74 15.60
C GLN A 286 7.18 25.41 16.50
N ARG A 287 7.03 24.41 17.37
CA ARG A 287 8.04 24.07 18.39
C ARG A 287 9.12 23.11 17.91
N LEU A 288 8.85 22.34 16.84
CA LEU A 288 9.80 21.40 16.28
C LEU A 288 9.89 21.57 14.77
N ASN A 289 11.05 21.24 14.21
CA ASN A 289 11.24 21.12 12.79
C ASN A 289 11.87 19.76 12.44
N ILE A 290 11.39 19.16 11.37
CA ILE A 290 11.91 17.88 10.85
C ILE A 290 12.37 18.07 9.41
N ILE A 291 13.61 17.72 9.15
CA ILE A 291 14.21 17.73 7.82
C ILE A 291 14.57 16.30 7.45
N ILE A 292 14.14 15.84 6.30
CA ILE A 292 14.48 14.51 5.79
C ILE A 292 15.58 14.65 4.73
N VAL A 293 16.62 13.84 4.84
CA VAL A 293 17.72 13.78 3.88
C VAL A 293 17.84 12.35 3.36
N ALA A 294 17.70 12.17 2.05
CA ALA A 294 18.02 10.88 1.44
C ALA A 294 19.54 10.70 1.39
N GLU A 295 20.04 9.48 1.63
CA GLU A 295 21.47 9.13 1.55
C GLU A 295 22.13 9.62 0.25
N GLY A 296 21.37 9.61 -0.85
CA GLY A 296 21.85 10.03 -2.17
C GLY A 296 21.46 11.46 -2.57
N ALA A 297 21.08 12.32 -1.64
CA ALA A 297 20.70 13.71 -1.94
C ALA A 297 21.87 14.50 -2.53
N ILE A 298 21.60 15.27 -3.59
CA ILE A 298 22.59 16.07 -4.33
C ILE A 298 22.09 17.47 -4.59
N ASP A 299 23.02 18.41 -4.85
CA ASP A 299 22.72 19.72 -5.41
C ASP A 299 22.67 19.69 -6.95
N ARG A 300 22.39 20.84 -7.57
CA ARG A 300 22.30 20.94 -9.04
C ARG A 300 23.64 20.70 -9.76
N GLU A 301 24.75 20.86 -9.08
CA GLU A 301 26.09 20.57 -9.58
C GLU A 301 26.42 19.07 -9.45
N GLY A 302 25.59 18.30 -8.74
CA GLY A 302 25.80 16.87 -8.48
C GLY A 302 26.64 16.60 -7.23
N GLN A 303 26.88 17.63 -6.39
CA GLN A 303 27.60 17.45 -5.14
C GLN A 303 26.69 16.94 -4.03
N PRO A 304 27.18 16.04 -3.16
CA PRO A 304 26.35 15.50 -2.08
C PRO A 304 25.83 16.57 -1.11
N ILE A 305 24.56 16.46 -0.75
CA ILE A 305 23.95 17.19 0.35
C ILE A 305 23.78 16.19 1.51
N THR A 306 24.74 16.21 2.43
CA THR A 306 24.73 15.33 3.60
C THR A 306 23.91 15.93 4.76
N ALA A 307 23.44 15.08 5.68
CA ALA A 307 22.77 15.54 6.90
C ALA A 307 23.67 16.52 7.70
N GLU A 308 25.00 16.31 7.73
CA GLU A 308 25.95 17.21 8.40
C GLU A 308 26.03 18.57 7.71
N LYS A 309 26.06 18.63 6.37
CA LYS A 309 26.02 19.91 5.62
C LYS A 309 24.74 20.70 5.93
N VAL A 310 23.59 20.03 6.00
CA VAL A 310 22.32 20.66 6.36
C VAL A 310 22.34 21.16 7.81
N ARG A 311 22.84 20.35 8.75
CA ARG A 311 23.02 20.75 10.15
C ARG A 311 23.86 22.02 10.29
N GLN A 312 24.98 22.04 9.61
CA GLN A 312 25.89 23.19 9.63
C GLN A 312 25.18 24.47 9.18
N VAL A 313 24.44 24.41 8.07
CA VAL A 313 23.66 25.55 7.56
C VAL A 313 22.66 26.05 8.60
N VAL A 314 21.91 25.17 9.25
CA VAL A 314 20.89 25.56 10.23
C VAL A 314 21.54 26.15 11.49
N VAL A 315 22.59 25.51 12.00
CA VAL A 315 23.31 25.99 13.21
C VAL A 315 23.98 27.33 12.97
N ASP A 316 24.67 27.51 11.85
CA ASP A 316 25.40 28.76 11.59
C ASP A 316 24.48 29.94 11.38
N ASN A 317 23.37 29.76 10.68
CA ASN A 317 22.47 30.87 10.34
C ASN A 317 21.41 31.14 11.40
N LEU A 318 20.83 30.11 12.00
CA LEU A 318 19.67 30.24 12.94
C LEU A 318 20.04 30.03 14.41
N LYS A 319 21.23 29.51 14.71
CA LYS A 319 21.68 29.16 16.07
C LYS A 319 20.70 28.18 16.77
N GLN A 320 19.95 27.39 15.99
CA GLN A 320 19.01 26.40 16.53
C GLN A 320 19.74 25.12 17.00
N ASP A 321 19.29 24.54 18.11
CA ASP A 321 19.75 23.21 18.56
C ASP A 321 19.32 22.17 17.53
N THR A 322 20.24 21.69 16.73
CA THR A 322 19.99 20.80 15.60
C THR A 322 20.67 19.46 15.81
N ARG A 323 19.92 18.38 15.71
CA ARG A 323 20.38 17.00 15.89
C ARG A 323 20.22 16.19 14.62
N ILE A 324 21.15 15.25 14.39
CA ILE A 324 21.11 14.31 13.28
C ILE A 324 20.79 12.92 13.81
N THR A 325 19.93 12.21 13.10
CA THR A 325 19.69 10.79 13.31
C THR A 325 19.83 10.07 11.96
N VAL A 326 20.82 9.20 11.89
CA VAL A 326 21.05 8.34 10.71
C VAL A 326 20.42 6.99 10.98
N LEU A 327 19.36 6.63 10.25
CA LEU A 327 18.62 5.38 10.49
C LEU A 327 19.36 4.14 10.01
N GLY A 328 20.08 4.24 8.89
CA GLY A 328 20.92 3.15 8.38
C GLY A 328 20.16 1.84 8.21
N HIS A 329 20.79 0.72 8.56
CA HIS A 329 20.27 -0.63 8.34
C HIS A 329 19.05 -1.02 9.17
N VAL A 330 18.64 -0.23 10.18
CA VAL A 330 17.37 -0.44 10.90
C VAL A 330 16.19 -0.46 9.93
N GLN A 331 16.27 0.28 8.83
CA GLN A 331 15.24 0.35 7.79
C GLN A 331 15.04 -0.99 7.05
N ARG A 332 16.06 -1.86 7.02
CA ARG A 332 15.99 -3.20 6.39
C ARG A 332 15.54 -4.31 7.32
N GLY A 333 15.49 -4.04 8.62
CA GLY A 333 15.24 -5.04 9.64
C GLY A 333 13.79 -5.12 10.11
N GLY A 334 13.57 -6.06 10.99
CA GLY A 334 12.28 -6.28 11.64
C GLY A 334 11.30 -7.13 10.83
N SER A 335 10.14 -7.36 11.39
CA SER A 335 9.06 -8.11 10.73
C SER A 335 8.50 -7.34 9.55
N PRO A 336 8.15 -8.01 8.44
CA PRO A 336 7.48 -7.37 7.32
C PRO A 336 6.09 -6.87 7.70
N SER A 337 5.67 -5.76 7.08
CA SER A 337 4.31 -5.25 7.18
C SER A 337 3.29 -6.22 6.58
N ALA A 338 2.01 -6.05 6.92
CA ALA A 338 0.94 -6.84 6.32
C ALA A 338 0.94 -6.70 4.79
N PHE A 339 1.16 -5.49 4.29
CA PHE A 339 1.26 -5.22 2.84
C PHE A 339 2.38 -6.03 2.17
N ASP A 340 3.61 -5.98 2.69
CA ASP A 340 4.75 -6.70 2.09
C ASP A 340 4.57 -8.23 2.15
N ARG A 341 3.89 -8.75 3.17
CA ARG A 341 3.54 -10.18 3.25
C ARG A 341 2.53 -10.59 2.18
N VAL A 342 1.47 -9.79 2.01
CA VAL A 342 0.46 -10.03 0.97
C VAL A 342 1.07 -9.89 -0.41
N LEU A 343 1.87 -8.84 -0.63
CA LEU A 343 2.61 -8.61 -1.87
C LEU A 343 3.52 -9.80 -2.20
N GLY A 344 4.33 -10.25 -1.25
CA GLY A 344 5.19 -11.40 -1.43
C GLY A 344 4.41 -12.69 -1.76
N CYS A 345 3.29 -12.93 -1.08
CA CYS A 345 2.43 -14.08 -1.36
C CYS A 345 1.84 -14.04 -2.78
N ARG A 346 1.32 -12.89 -3.20
CA ARG A 346 0.73 -12.71 -4.53
C ARG A 346 1.78 -12.85 -5.62
N MET A 347 2.87 -12.09 -5.51
CA MET A 347 3.94 -12.10 -6.50
C MET A 347 4.61 -13.48 -6.61
N GLY A 348 4.85 -14.15 -5.48
CA GLY A 348 5.44 -15.49 -5.46
C GLY A 348 4.57 -16.54 -6.13
N ALA A 349 3.26 -16.53 -5.87
CA ALA A 349 2.32 -17.43 -6.53
C ALA A 349 2.21 -17.15 -8.03
N GLU A 350 2.12 -15.88 -8.44
CA GLU A 350 2.04 -15.49 -9.84
C GLU A 350 3.33 -15.80 -10.61
N ALA A 351 4.50 -15.70 -9.96
CA ALA A 351 5.78 -16.13 -10.56
C ALA A 351 5.79 -17.63 -10.90
N VAL A 352 5.26 -18.46 -10.01
CA VAL A 352 5.13 -19.89 -10.28
C VAL A 352 4.18 -20.15 -11.45
N MET A 353 3.04 -19.46 -11.48
CA MET A 353 2.10 -19.58 -12.60
C MET A 353 2.74 -19.13 -13.92
N ALA A 354 3.49 -18.03 -13.93
CA ALA A 354 4.21 -17.56 -15.11
C ALA A 354 5.21 -18.59 -15.63
N LEU A 355 5.95 -19.26 -14.74
CA LEU A 355 6.89 -20.31 -15.11
C LEU A 355 6.20 -21.58 -15.66
N MET A 356 5.03 -21.94 -15.12
CA MET A 356 4.31 -23.14 -15.54
C MET A 356 3.59 -22.96 -16.89
N GLU A 357 3.20 -21.75 -17.21
CA GLU A 357 2.58 -21.36 -18.48
C GLU A 357 3.60 -21.00 -19.58
N ALA A 358 4.90 -20.91 -19.21
CA ALA A 358 5.96 -20.53 -20.14
C ALA A 358 6.18 -21.57 -21.24
N THR A 359 6.34 -21.07 -22.45
CA THR A 359 6.75 -21.82 -23.65
C THR A 359 8.23 -21.55 -23.96
N PRO A 360 8.85 -22.31 -24.87
CA PRO A 360 10.25 -22.05 -25.28
C PRO A 360 10.51 -20.61 -25.74
N GLU A 361 9.48 -19.96 -26.32
CA GLU A 361 9.53 -18.60 -26.86
C GLU A 361 9.27 -17.53 -25.79
N THR A 362 8.78 -17.93 -24.62
CA THR A 362 8.43 -16.99 -23.55
C THR A 362 9.67 -16.28 -23.01
N GLU A 363 9.65 -14.95 -23.03
CA GLU A 363 10.72 -14.14 -22.46
C GLU A 363 10.67 -14.17 -20.92
N ALA A 364 11.81 -13.85 -20.31
CA ALA A 364 11.87 -13.67 -18.86
C ALA A 364 10.96 -12.52 -18.44
N CYS A 365 10.17 -12.72 -17.39
CA CYS A 365 9.26 -11.70 -16.87
C CYS A 365 9.62 -11.24 -15.46
N VAL A 366 9.17 -10.05 -15.12
CA VAL A 366 9.06 -9.55 -13.75
C VAL A 366 7.61 -9.55 -13.36
N VAL A 367 7.27 -10.15 -12.23
CA VAL A 367 5.94 -10.02 -11.66
C VAL A 367 5.90 -8.73 -10.85
N SER A 368 5.05 -7.82 -11.27
CA SER A 368 4.97 -6.44 -10.83
C SER A 368 3.62 -6.10 -10.22
N LEU A 369 3.59 -5.11 -9.34
CA LEU A 369 2.36 -4.53 -8.85
C LEU A 369 1.94 -3.35 -9.74
N ASP A 370 0.75 -3.41 -10.30
CA ASP A 370 0.10 -2.34 -11.05
C ASP A 370 -1.21 -1.92 -10.35
N GLY A 371 -1.15 -0.85 -9.56
CA GLY A 371 -2.25 -0.46 -8.68
C GLY A 371 -2.51 -1.53 -7.63
N ASN A 372 -3.56 -2.30 -7.81
CA ASN A 372 -3.92 -3.42 -6.95
C ASN A 372 -3.94 -4.77 -7.70
N GLN A 373 -3.18 -4.88 -8.78
CA GLN A 373 -3.11 -6.07 -9.63
C GLN A 373 -1.69 -6.58 -9.75
N ALA A 374 -1.53 -7.91 -9.78
CA ALA A 374 -0.28 -8.56 -10.14
C ALA A 374 -0.22 -8.71 -11.67
N VAL A 375 0.82 -8.18 -12.28
CA VAL A 375 1.00 -8.19 -13.73
C VAL A 375 2.37 -8.73 -14.10
N ARG A 376 2.49 -9.32 -15.29
CA ARG A 376 3.75 -9.82 -15.84
C ARG A 376 4.29 -8.84 -16.86
N LEU A 377 5.48 -8.31 -16.66
CA LEU A 377 6.15 -7.39 -17.58
C LEU A 377 7.44 -8.02 -18.12
N PRO A 378 7.86 -7.70 -19.37
CA PRO A 378 9.15 -8.16 -19.88
C PRO A 378 10.30 -7.68 -18.99
N LEU A 379 11.13 -8.61 -18.51
CA LEU A 379 12.19 -8.31 -17.55
C LEU A 379 13.16 -7.26 -18.08
N MET A 380 13.61 -7.42 -19.31
CA MET A 380 14.62 -6.51 -19.89
C MET A 380 14.11 -5.11 -20.13
N GLU A 381 12.83 -4.95 -20.50
CA GLU A 381 12.21 -3.63 -20.63
C GLU A 381 12.25 -2.86 -19.31
N CYS A 382 11.91 -3.52 -18.21
CA CYS A 382 11.97 -2.93 -16.88
C CYS A 382 13.41 -2.56 -16.46
N VAL A 383 14.37 -3.44 -16.74
CA VAL A 383 15.80 -3.20 -16.46
C VAL A 383 16.35 -2.02 -17.27
N GLU A 384 16.01 -1.93 -18.56
CA GLU A 384 16.44 -0.84 -19.43
C GLU A 384 15.83 0.50 -18.99
N LYS A 385 14.57 0.53 -18.61
CA LYS A 385 13.93 1.73 -18.01
C LYS A 385 14.65 2.15 -16.72
N THR A 386 15.00 1.20 -15.87
CA THR A 386 15.74 1.47 -14.63
C THR A 386 17.14 2.07 -14.91
N LYS A 387 17.86 1.53 -15.91
CA LYS A 387 19.15 2.11 -16.37
C LYS A 387 18.96 3.49 -17.00
N ALA A 388 17.87 3.71 -17.73
CA ALA A 388 17.57 5.02 -18.31
C ALA A 388 17.34 6.09 -17.23
N VAL A 389 16.77 5.75 -16.08
CA VAL A 389 16.70 6.67 -14.94
C VAL A 389 18.09 7.09 -14.48
N ALA A 390 19.00 6.12 -14.27
CA ALA A 390 20.36 6.42 -13.84
C ALA A 390 21.10 7.34 -14.84
N LYS A 391 20.88 7.12 -16.14
CA LYS A 391 21.42 7.99 -17.20
C LYS A 391 20.81 9.38 -17.15
N ALA A 392 19.47 9.50 -17.05
CA ALA A 392 18.79 10.79 -16.95
C ALA A 392 19.28 11.59 -15.73
N MET A 393 19.52 10.91 -14.59
CA MET A 393 20.08 11.52 -13.39
C MET A 393 21.52 12.05 -13.64
N ALA A 394 22.38 11.25 -14.28
CA ALA A 394 23.75 11.65 -14.65
C ALA A 394 23.77 12.83 -15.62
N ASP A 395 22.83 12.86 -16.57
CA ASP A 395 22.68 13.93 -17.57
C ASP A 395 21.91 15.16 -17.01
N LYS A 396 21.57 15.17 -15.71
CA LYS A 396 20.83 16.25 -15.00
C LYS A 396 19.45 16.53 -15.59
N GLN A 397 18.82 15.51 -16.18
CA GLN A 397 17.45 15.58 -16.74
C GLN A 397 16.44 15.11 -15.68
N TRP A 398 16.28 15.90 -14.61
CA TRP A 398 15.50 15.54 -13.42
C TRP A 398 14.04 15.21 -13.72
N ASP A 399 13.38 15.98 -14.58
CA ASP A 399 11.97 15.75 -14.94
C ASP A 399 11.79 14.45 -15.73
N LEU A 400 12.76 14.11 -16.60
CA LEU A 400 12.78 12.83 -17.31
C LEU A 400 12.99 11.67 -16.33
N ALA A 401 13.91 11.82 -15.38
CA ALA A 401 14.14 10.80 -14.35
C ALA A 401 12.86 10.53 -13.54
N VAL A 402 12.16 11.58 -13.10
CA VAL A 402 10.87 11.47 -12.39
C VAL A 402 9.81 10.77 -13.25
N LYS A 403 9.71 11.12 -14.53
CA LYS A 403 8.77 10.47 -15.46
C LYS A 403 9.06 8.96 -15.61
N LEU A 404 10.33 8.59 -15.78
CA LEU A 404 10.77 7.20 -15.93
C LEU A 404 10.53 6.34 -14.67
N ARG A 405 10.61 6.94 -13.47
CA ARG A 405 10.29 6.23 -12.21
C ARG A 405 8.83 5.82 -12.08
N GLY A 406 7.97 6.40 -12.89
CA GLY A 406 6.56 6.04 -12.95
C GLY A 406 5.65 6.90 -12.09
N ARG A 407 4.35 6.61 -12.19
CA ARG A 407 3.27 7.46 -11.67
C ARG A 407 3.23 7.52 -10.15
N SER A 408 3.54 6.42 -9.47
CA SER A 408 3.55 6.39 -7.99
C SER A 408 4.55 7.39 -7.44
N PHE A 409 5.78 7.39 -7.97
CA PHE A 409 6.82 8.34 -7.59
C PHE A 409 6.44 9.78 -7.93
N ALA A 410 6.02 10.03 -9.17
CA ALA A 410 5.67 11.37 -9.66
C ALA A 410 4.53 12.01 -8.82
N ARG A 411 3.49 11.25 -8.50
CA ARG A 411 2.37 11.74 -7.67
C ARG A 411 2.77 12.06 -6.23
N ASN A 412 3.64 11.25 -5.61
CA ASN A 412 4.18 11.56 -4.29
C ASN A 412 4.99 12.86 -4.32
N LEU A 413 5.86 13.02 -5.32
CA LEU A 413 6.66 14.22 -5.49
C LEU A 413 5.82 15.47 -5.77
N GLU A 414 4.80 15.36 -6.62
CA GLU A 414 3.85 16.45 -6.91
C GLU A 414 3.11 16.89 -5.65
N THR A 415 2.58 15.92 -4.89
CA THR A 415 1.91 16.20 -3.62
C THR A 415 2.86 16.86 -2.62
N TYR A 416 4.09 16.38 -2.50
CA TYR A 416 5.10 17.00 -1.67
C TYR A 416 5.37 18.46 -2.11
N LYS A 417 5.60 18.70 -3.40
CA LYS A 417 5.81 20.07 -3.95
C LYS A 417 4.64 21.01 -3.66
N MET A 418 3.40 20.48 -3.73
CA MET A 418 2.21 21.25 -3.40
C MET A 418 2.17 21.62 -1.91
N LEU A 419 2.34 20.63 -1.03
CA LEU A 419 2.24 20.81 0.43
C LEU A 419 3.38 21.67 1.00
N THR A 420 4.59 21.60 0.46
CA THR A 420 5.72 22.43 0.92
C THR A 420 5.59 23.90 0.58
N ARG A 421 4.70 24.25 -0.36
CA ARG A 421 4.36 25.66 -0.67
C ARG A 421 3.41 26.27 0.36
N LEU A 422 2.71 25.44 1.14
CA LEU A 422 1.78 25.90 2.15
C LEU A 422 2.54 26.64 3.25
N LYS A 423 2.05 27.83 3.61
CA LYS A 423 2.62 28.71 4.63
C LYS A 423 1.51 29.26 5.52
N PRO A 424 1.79 29.57 6.77
CA PRO A 424 0.86 30.36 7.56
C PRO A 424 0.57 31.68 6.86
N PRO A 425 -0.69 32.10 6.75
CA PRO A 425 -1.06 33.36 6.10
C PRO A 425 -0.56 34.57 6.90
N ARG A 426 -0.09 35.61 6.21
CA ARG A 426 0.46 36.80 6.87
C ARG A 426 -0.59 37.90 7.18
N SER A 427 -1.73 37.95 6.48
CA SER A 427 -2.69 39.06 6.66
C SER A 427 -4.09 38.90 6.03
N ALA A 428 -4.46 37.68 5.63
CA ALA A 428 -5.74 37.44 4.94
C ALA A 428 -6.89 37.05 5.90
N PHE A 429 -6.71 37.22 7.20
CA PHE A 429 -7.66 36.81 8.22
C PHE A 429 -7.92 37.92 9.23
N ASP A 430 -9.14 37.99 9.75
CA ASP A 430 -9.50 38.88 10.86
C ASP A 430 -8.97 38.31 12.20
N GLU A 431 -9.18 39.05 13.30
CA GLU A 431 -8.75 38.65 14.65
C GLU A 431 -9.42 37.35 15.12
N SER A 432 -10.56 36.96 14.54
CA SER A 432 -11.27 35.72 14.86
C SER A 432 -10.81 34.52 14.04
N GLY A 433 -9.90 34.73 13.06
CA GLY A 433 -9.41 33.68 12.15
C GLY A 433 -10.32 33.41 10.95
N ARG A 434 -11.21 34.37 10.58
CA ARG A 434 -12.02 34.29 9.36
C ARG A 434 -11.25 34.83 8.18
N GLY A 435 -11.28 34.07 7.06
CA GLY A 435 -10.75 34.53 5.78
C GLY A 435 -11.53 35.73 5.25
N LEU A 436 -10.79 36.76 4.81
CA LEU A 436 -11.40 38.03 4.34
C LEU A 436 -11.93 37.94 2.90
N GLU A 437 -11.39 37.04 2.08
CA GLU A 437 -11.69 36.92 0.64
C GLU A 437 -11.97 35.51 0.16
N GLY A 438 -11.89 34.49 1.05
CA GLY A 438 -12.03 33.10 0.70
C GLY A 438 -13.44 32.51 0.90
N TYR A 439 -13.59 31.25 0.63
CA TYR A 439 -14.81 30.49 0.89
C TYR A 439 -14.90 30.06 2.35
N THR A 440 -16.11 29.73 2.78
CA THR A 440 -16.36 29.13 4.11
C THR A 440 -16.63 27.63 3.95
N LEU A 441 -15.72 26.81 4.46
CA LEU A 441 -15.70 25.38 4.31
C LEU A 441 -15.81 24.69 5.66
N ALA A 442 -16.35 23.48 5.69
CA ALA A 442 -16.43 22.71 6.93
C ALA A 442 -15.97 21.27 6.75
N VAL A 443 -15.43 20.70 7.81
CA VAL A 443 -15.06 19.29 7.90
C VAL A 443 -15.69 18.64 9.12
N MET A 444 -16.21 17.42 8.94
CA MET A 444 -16.80 16.62 10.02
C MET A 444 -16.54 15.12 9.83
N HIS A 445 -16.75 14.37 10.91
CA HIS A 445 -16.70 12.91 10.87
C HIS A 445 -18.08 12.30 11.11
N ILE A 446 -18.38 11.19 10.40
CA ILE A 446 -19.57 10.37 10.69
C ILE A 446 -19.16 8.89 10.66
N GLY A 447 -19.41 8.17 11.75
CA GLY A 447 -19.10 6.73 11.84
C GLY A 447 -18.15 6.41 12.99
N ALA A 448 -17.46 5.28 12.88
CA ALA A 448 -16.43 4.89 13.85
C ALA A 448 -15.10 5.64 13.59
N PRO A 449 -14.29 5.88 14.61
CA PRO A 449 -12.95 6.43 14.40
C PRO A 449 -12.05 5.44 13.67
N ALA A 450 -11.14 5.95 12.84
CA ALA A 450 -10.14 5.15 12.14
C ALA A 450 -8.85 5.95 11.96
N CYS A 451 -7.72 5.25 11.92
CA CYS A 451 -6.41 5.86 11.75
C CYS A 451 -6.29 6.52 10.37
N GLY A 452 -5.73 7.72 10.32
CA GLY A 452 -5.62 8.53 9.10
C GLY A 452 -6.66 9.65 8.96
N MET A 453 -7.76 9.63 9.73
CA MET A 453 -8.74 10.72 9.77
C MET A 453 -8.10 12.06 10.10
N ASN A 454 -7.25 12.09 11.12
CA ASN A 454 -6.59 13.32 11.58
C ASN A 454 -5.59 13.86 10.54
N ALA A 455 -4.89 12.99 9.83
CA ALA A 455 -4.00 13.37 8.73
C ALA A 455 -4.79 14.03 7.59
N ALA A 456 -5.97 13.50 7.27
CA ALA A 456 -6.86 14.08 6.28
C ALA A 456 -7.38 15.46 6.72
N VAL A 457 -7.85 15.61 7.97
CA VAL A 457 -8.30 16.90 8.51
C VAL A 457 -7.17 17.93 8.44
N ARG A 458 -5.95 17.58 8.87
CA ARG A 458 -4.81 18.49 8.82
C ARG A 458 -4.52 18.98 7.41
N SER A 459 -4.48 18.05 6.46
CA SER A 459 -4.23 18.40 5.06
C SER A 459 -5.33 19.33 4.52
N PHE A 460 -6.59 19.03 4.81
CA PHE A 460 -7.73 19.88 4.43
C PHE A 460 -7.61 21.29 5.01
N VAL A 461 -7.46 21.40 6.32
CA VAL A 461 -7.37 22.68 7.03
C VAL A 461 -6.24 23.55 6.49
N ARG A 462 -5.02 22.98 6.37
CA ARG A 462 -3.86 23.76 5.90
C ARG A 462 -3.97 24.18 4.44
N ASN A 463 -4.50 23.34 3.56
CA ASN A 463 -4.73 23.71 2.17
C ASN A 463 -5.75 24.85 2.03
N CYS A 464 -6.85 24.77 2.78
CA CYS A 464 -7.89 25.80 2.75
C CYS A 464 -7.40 27.14 3.33
N ILE A 465 -6.76 27.12 4.52
CA ILE A 465 -6.24 28.33 5.15
C ILE A 465 -5.17 29.00 4.27
N TYR A 466 -4.30 28.26 3.63
CA TYR A 466 -3.30 28.80 2.71
C TYR A 466 -3.94 29.56 1.53
N ARG A 467 -5.14 29.16 1.12
CA ARG A 467 -5.93 29.82 0.07
C ARG A 467 -6.67 31.06 0.55
N GLY A 468 -6.73 31.30 1.87
CA GLY A 468 -7.51 32.35 2.49
C GLY A 468 -8.95 31.97 2.84
N ASP A 469 -9.27 30.66 2.83
CA ASP A 469 -10.59 30.15 3.18
C ASP A 469 -10.78 30.07 4.69
N THR A 470 -12.03 30.27 5.16
CA THR A 470 -12.44 29.99 6.54
C THR A 470 -12.78 28.52 6.68
N VAL A 471 -12.21 27.83 7.66
CA VAL A 471 -12.46 26.41 7.90
C VAL A 471 -13.10 26.19 9.25
N TYR A 472 -14.26 25.55 9.25
CA TYR A 472 -14.93 25.08 10.46
C TYR A 472 -14.69 23.59 10.70
N GLY A 473 -14.22 23.24 11.89
CA GLY A 473 -14.23 21.88 12.41
C GLY A 473 -15.55 21.63 13.16
N ILE A 474 -16.32 20.66 12.69
CA ILE A 474 -17.57 20.26 13.34
C ILE A 474 -17.24 19.06 14.24
N HIS A 475 -17.40 19.24 15.55
CA HIS A 475 -17.11 18.23 16.53
C HIS A 475 -18.29 17.25 16.70
N ASP A 476 -17.97 16.00 17.09
CA ASP A 476 -18.93 14.95 17.43
C ASP A 476 -19.98 14.62 16.36
N GLY A 477 -19.62 14.77 15.09
CA GLY A 477 -20.46 14.43 13.94
C GLY A 477 -21.77 15.19 13.88
N VAL A 478 -22.86 14.51 13.49
CA VAL A 478 -24.19 15.10 13.32
C VAL A 478 -24.73 15.66 14.64
N GLU A 479 -24.47 15.01 15.76
CA GLU A 479 -24.96 15.47 17.07
C GLU A 479 -24.35 16.81 17.46
N GLY A 480 -23.03 16.91 17.33
CA GLY A 480 -22.35 18.16 17.60
C GLY A 480 -22.68 19.25 16.59
N PHE A 481 -22.94 18.91 15.33
CA PHE A 481 -23.37 19.85 14.32
C PHE A 481 -24.73 20.49 14.73
N VAL A 482 -25.71 19.68 15.09
CA VAL A 482 -27.02 20.16 15.58
C VAL A 482 -26.86 20.99 16.84
N ALA A 483 -26.04 20.58 17.78
CA ALA A 483 -25.77 21.29 19.02
C ALA A 483 -24.99 22.62 18.83
N GLY A 484 -24.42 22.87 17.65
CA GLY A 484 -23.60 24.05 17.38
C GLY A 484 -22.16 23.93 17.90
N ASN A 485 -21.66 22.70 18.10
CA ASN A 485 -20.26 22.46 18.45
C ASN A 485 -19.36 22.59 17.22
N ILE A 486 -19.20 23.83 16.77
CA ILE A 486 -18.54 24.21 15.51
C ILE A 486 -17.48 25.24 15.86
N GLN A 487 -16.24 24.97 15.49
CA GLN A 487 -15.11 25.84 15.80
C GLN A 487 -14.35 26.24 14.55
N ILE A 488 -13.88 27.48 14.51
CA ILE A 488 -12.94 27.94 13.47
C ILE A 488 -11.60 27.24 13.70
N MET A 489 -11.09 26.58 12.66
CA MET A 489 -9.79 25.92 12.72
C MET A 489 -8.67 26.90 12.37
N GLN A 490 -7.65 26.90 13.21
CA GLN A 490 -6.42 27.67 13.00
C GLN A 490 -5.31 26.80 12.41
N TRP A 491 -4.31 27.41 11.80
CA TRP A 491 -3.14 26.73 11.24
C TRP A 491 -2.42 25.83 12.25
N SER A 492 -2.32 26.32 13.48
CA SER A 492 -1.62 25.63 14.59
C SER A 492 -2.39 24.48 15.19
N ASP A 493 -3.74 24.49 15.13
CA ASP A 493 -4.59 23.51 15.81
C ASP A 493 -4.32 22.07 15.34
N VAL A 494 -3.97 21.93 14.08
CA VAL A 494 -3.74 20.63 13.43
C VAL A 494 -2.27 20.17 13.46
N THR A 495 -1.42 20.85 14.22
CA THR A 495 -0.01 20.48 14.36
C THR A 495 0.13 19.17 15.15
N GLY A 496 0.90 18.20 14.61
CA GLY A 496 1.09 16.90 15.22
C GLY A 496 -0.06 15.90 15.00
N TRP A 497 -1.05 16.25 14.16
CA TRP A 497 -2.22 15.39 13.96
C TRP A 497 -1.95 14.17 13.07
N VAL A 498 -0.95 14.22 12.20
CA VAL A 498 -0.68 13.14 11.24
C VAL A 498 -0.37 11.80 11.93
N GLY A 499 0.38 11.85 13.02
CA GLY A 499 0.76 10.65 13.79
C GLY A 499 -0.27 10.17 14.80
N GLN A 500 -1.41 10.85 14.94
CA GLN A 500 -2.42 10.49 15.94
C GLN A 500 -3.56 9.69 15.33
N GLY A 501 -3.87 8.55 15.97
CA GLY A 501 -5.04 7.77 15.64
C GLY A 501 -6.32 8.32 16.25
N GLY A 502 -7.43 7.63 16.03
CA GLY A 502 -8.75 8.08 16.44
C GLY A 502 -9.25 9.26 15.61
N ALA A 503 -10.12 10.07 16.19
CA ALA A 503 -10.72 11.24 15.56
C ALA A 503 -10.71 12.42 16.54
N ILE A 504 -9.79 13.37 16.37
CA ILE A 504 -9.63 14.50 17.32
C ILE A 504 -10.85 15.42 17.31
N LEU A 505 -11.49 15.61 16.15
CA LEU A 505 -12.77 16.33 16.07
C LEU A 505 -13.94 15.57 16.72
N GLY A 506 -13.71 14.34 17.21
CA GLY A 506 -14.81 13.48 17.66
C GLY A 506 -15.61 12.91 16.48
N THR A 507 -16.37 11.86 16.73
CA THR A 507 -17.24 11.23 15.73
C THR A 507 -18.41 10.53 16.39
N LYS A 508 -19.53 10.45 15.70
CA LYS A 508 -20.72 9.69 16.10
C LYS A 508 -21.28 8.93 14.89
N ARG A 509 -22.03 7.86 15.16
CA ARG A 509 -22.70 7.08 14.10
C ARG A 509 -24.08 7.62 13.76
N THR A 510 -24.52 8.69 14.40
CA THR A 510 -25.81 9.33 14.18
C THR A 510 -25.92 9.84 12.76
N LEU A 511 -27.00 9.46 12.08
CA LEU A 511 -27.29 9.88 10.72
C LEU A 511 -28.04 11.23 10.71
N PRO A 512 -28.02 11.96 9.57
CA PRO A 512 -28.79 13.20 9.39
C PRO A 512 -30.31 13.02 9.51
N GLU A 513 -30.84 11.82 9.24
CA GLU A 513 -32.27 11.52 9.31
C GLU A 513 -32.87 11.96 10.64
N GLY A 514 -34.02 12.63 10.59
CA GLY A 514 -34.71 13.22 11.74
C GLY A 514 -34.09 14.51 12.31
N LYS A 515 -32.99 14.97 11.75
CA LYS A 515 -32.24 16.18 12.17
C LYS A 515 -31.97 17.16 11.02
N LEU A 516 -32.55 16.93 9.85
CA LEU A 516 -32.31 17.70 8.63
C LEU A 516 -32.61 19.21 8.79
N PRO A 517 -33.73 19.63 9.42
CA PRO A 517 -34.01 21.07 9.61
C PRO A 517 -32.94 21.76 10.46
N GLN A 518 -32.46 21.11 11.51
CA GLN A 518 -31.44 21.67 12.39
C GLN A 518 -30.07 21.78 11.67
N ILE A 519 -29.73 20.79 10.86
CA ILE A 519 -28.49 20.80 10.04
C ILE A 519 -28.58 21.94 9.02
N ALA A 520 -29.70 22.10 8.31
CA ALA A 520 -29.92 23.19 7.37
C ALA A 520 -29.80 24.55 8.06
N ALA A 521 -30.38 24.71 9.25
CA ALA A 521 -30.26 25.93 10.03
C ALA A 521 -28.80 26.28 10.37
N ARG A 522 -27.99 25.28 10.77
CA ARG A 522 -26.56 25.48 11.06
C ARG A 522 -25.73 25.82 9.81
N LEU A 523 -25.99 25.16 8.67
CA LEU A 523 -25.33 25.52 7.40
C LEU A 523 -25.57 26.98 7.02
N LYS A 524 -26.80 27.46 7.21
CA LYS A 524 -27.20 28.85 6.97
C LYS A 524 -26.55 29.81 7.97
N GLU A 525 -26.61 29.50 9.27
CA GLU A 525 -26.04 30.29 10.36
C GLU A 525 -24.53 30.56 10.16
N TYR A 526 -23.78 29.51 9.87
CA TYR A 526 -22.33 29.58 9.68
C TYR A 526 -21.91 29.89 8.23
N LYS A 527 -22.88 30.04 7.33
CA LYS A 527 -22.68 30.33 5.89
C LYS A 527 -21.73 29.32 5.23
N ILE A 528 -21.86 28.03 5.56
CA ILE A 528 -21.01 26.97 5.03
C ILE A 528 -21.33 26.73 3.55
N GLN A 529 -20.32 26.84 2.68
CA GLN A 529 -20.45 26.75 1.23
C GLN A 529 -20.02 25.40 0.64
N ALA A 530 -19.27 24.58 1.39
CA ALA A 530 -18.97 23.19 1.03
C ALA A 530 -18.67 22.37 2.28
N LEU A 531 -18.88 21.05 2.18
CA LEU A 531 -18.74 20.12 3.29
C LEU A 531 -17.85 18.94 2.92
N LEU A 532 -16.79 18.72 3.71
CA LEU A 532 -16.00 17.50 3.70
C LEU A 532 -16.48 16.58 4.84
N ILE A 533 -16.89 15.37 4.49
CA ILE A 533 -17.26 14.33 5.47
C ILE A 533 -16.22 13.22 5.40
N ILE A 534 -15.63 12.86 6.53
CA ILE A 534 -14.67 11.76 6.62
C ILE A 534 -15.28 10.67 7.50
N GLY A 535 -15.46 9.47 6.96
CA GLY A 535 -16.03 8.39 7.73
C GLY A 535 -16.36 7.13 6.94
N GLY A 536 -16.98 6.16 7.61
CA GLY A 536 -17.28 4.88 7.04
C GLY A 536 -18.61 4.83 6.29
N PHE A 537 -19.29 3.70 6.39
CA PHE A 537 -20.58 3.49 5.72
C PHE A 537 -21.65 4.49 6.17
N GLU A 538 -21.63 4.91 7.45
CA GLU A 538 -22.52 5.93 7.97
C GLU A 538 -22.28 7.31 7.31
N ALA A 539 -21.04 7.67 6.98
CA ALA A 539 -20.73 8.89 6.25
C ALA A 539 -21.32 8.86 4.83
N TYR A 540 -21.18 7.73 4.16
CA TYR A 540 -21.77 7.49 2.84
C TYR A 540 -23.30 7.57 2.88
N GLN A 541 -23.96 6.88 3.81
CA GLN A 541 -25.40 6.91 4.00
C GLN A 541 -25.91 8.31 4.38
N GLY A 542 -25.17 9.00 5.26
CA GLY A 542 -25.49 10.37 5.66
C GLY A 542 -25.39 11.37 4.50
N GLY A 543 -24.38 11.22 3.65
CA GLY A 543 -24.25 12.01 2.42
C GLY A 543 -25.42 11.83 1.46
N ILE A 544 -25.85 10.57 1.25
CA ILE A 544 -27.04 10.27 0.44
C ILE A 544 -28.29 10.97 1.02
N GLN A 545 -28.51 10.90 2.33
CA GLN A 545 -29.66 11.55 2.98
C GLN A 545 -29.67 13.06 2.77
N LEU A 546 -28.50 13.73 2.81
CA LEU A 546 -28.41 15.16 2.52
C LEU A 546 -28.75 15.45 1.05
N VAL A 547 -28.25 14.66 0.12
CA VAL A 547 -28.52 14.84 -1.33
C VAL A 547 -29.99 14.62 -1.67
N GLU A 548 -30.63 13.58 -1.12
CA GLU A 548 -32.05 13.26 -1.36
C GLU A 548 -33.00 14.34 -0.83
N ASN A 549 -32.55 15.14 0.11
CA ASN A 549 -33.36 16.21 0.72
C ASN A 549 -33.02 17.63 0.22
N ARG A 550 -32.27 17.77 -0.87
CA ARG A 550 -31.92 19.08 -1.47
C ARG A 550 -33.12 19.87 -1.95
N GLU A 551 -34.17 19.23 -2.41
CA GLU A 551 -35.40 19.90 -2.83
C GLU A 551 -36.12 20.55 -1.64
N GLN A 552 -36.13 19.90 -0.48
CA GLN A 552 -36.75 20.37 0.72
C GLN A 552 -35.93 21.42 1.47
N PHE A 553 -34.58 21.27 1.42
CA PHE A 553 -33.63 22.14 2.13
C PHE A 553 -32.57 22.66 1.14
N PRO A 554 -32.77 23.86 0.58
CA PRO A 554 -31.82 24.47 -0.36
C PRO A 554 -30.40 24.66 0.22
N GLU A 555 -30.25 24.70 1.54
CA GLU A 555 -28.98 24.79 2.25
C GLU A 555 -28.09 23.56 2.00
N PHE A 556 -28.64 22.41 1.60
CA PHE A 556 -27.89 21.21 1.19
C PHE A 556 -27.40 21.28 -0.25
N CYS A 557 -27.80 22.28 -1.03
CA CYS A 557 -27.31 22.53 -2.39
C CYS A 557 -25.91 23.15 -2.38
N ILE A 558 -24.98 22.48 -1.74
CA ILE A 558 -23.56 22.82 -1.66
C ILE A 558 -22.72 21.60 -2.12
N PRO A 559 -21.46 21.78 -2.56
CA PRO A 559 -20.56 20.68 -2.83
C PRO A 559 -20.31 19.84 -1.58
N ILE A 560 -20.48 18.53 -1.71
CA ILE A 560 -20.23 17.54 -0.64
C ILE A 560 -19.23 16.51 -1.16
N VAL A 561 -18.16 16.31 -0.44
CA VAL A 561 -17.20 15.24 -0.72
C VAL A 561 -17.02 14.35 0.49
N ILE A 562 -17.02 13.04 0.26
CA ILE A 562 -16.81 12.04 1.32
C ILE A 562 -15.46 11.36 1.10
N ILE A 563 -14.62 11.36 2.13
CA ILE A 563 -13.41 10.52 2.19
C ILE A 563 -13.75 9.26 2.98
N PRO A 564 -13.66 8.06 2.35
CA PRO A 564 -13.98 6.81 3.00
C PRO A 564 -12.95 6.48 4.09
N SER A 565 -13.41 6.30 5.32
CA SER A 565 -12.55 6.04 6.48
C SER A 565 -13.22 5.04 7.43
N THR A 566 -12.74 3.81 7.42
CA THR A 566 -13.20 2.70 8.28
C THR A 566 -12.22 1.53 8.20
N ILE A 567 -12.04 0.83 9.29
CA ILE A 567 -11.21 -0.39 9.31
C ILE A 567 -11.84 -1.53 8.51
N SER A 568 -13.16 -1.53 8.34
CA SER A 568 -13.90 -2.61 7.68
C SER A 568 -13.70 -2.67 6.16
N ASN A 569 -13.21 -1.60 5.55
CA ASN A 569 -13.08 -1.47 4.09
C ASN A 569 -14.35 -1.82 3.30
N ASN A 570 -15.50 -1.40 3.83
CA ASN A 570 -16.83 -1.76 3.33
C ASN A 570 -17.59 -0.60 2.65
N VAL A 571 -16.90 0.49 2.31
CA VAL A 571 -17.50 1.64 1.63
C VAL A 571 -17.45 1.43 0.13
N PRO A 572 -18.56 1.59 -0.60
CA PRO A 572 -18.56 1.45 -2.06
C PRO A 572 -17.77 2.58 -2.75
N GLY A 573 -17.25 2.33 -3.95
CA GLY A 573 -16.53 3.31 -4.76
C GLY A 573 -15.06 3.49 -4.39
N THR A 574 -14.52 2.66 -3.50
CA THR A 574 -13.10 2.65 -3.16
C THR A 574 -12.57 1.23 -2.94
N GLU A 575 -11.32 0.99 -3.30
CA GLU A 575 -10.63 -0.26 -2.98
C GLU A 575 -10.05 -0.25 -1.56
N PHE A 576 -9.69 0.93 -1.06
CA PHE A 576 -9.11 1.13 0.26
C PHE A 576 -9.80 2.27 0.99
N SER A 577 -10.15 2.05 2.25
CA SER A 577 -10.62 3.07 3.18
C SER A 577 -9.51 3.45 4.15
N LEU A 578 -9.48 4.71 4.62
CA LEU A 578 -8.54 5.11 5.67
C LEU A 578 -8.74 4.26 6.93
N GLY A 579 -7.66 3.77 7.49
CA GLY A 579 -7.64 2.97 8.71
C GLY A 579 -7.62 1.46 8.49
N CYS A 580 -7.96 0.96 7.30
CA CYS A 580 -7.96 -0.47 7.05
C CYS A 580 -6.54 -1.08 7.03
N ASP A 581 -5.54 -0.34 6.55
CA ASP A 581 -4.14 -0.79 6.54
C ASP A 581 -3.56 -0.83 7.96
N THR A 582 -3.83 0.18 8.77
CA THR A 582 -3.44 0.16 10.20
C THR A 582 -4.06 -1.03 10.92
N ALA A 583 -5.36 -1.29 10.72
CA ALA A 583 -6.03 -2.43 11.34
C ALA A 583 -5.43 -3.78 10.89
N LEU A 584 -5.09 -3.91 9.61
CA LEU A 584 -4.42 -5.12 9.11
C LEU A 584 -3.06 -5.35 9.77
N ASN A 585 -2.26 -4.31 9.93
CA ASN A 585 -0.96 -4.42 10.58
C ASN A 585 -1.10 -4.80 12.07
N GLU A 586 -2.05 -4.20 12.78
CA GLU A 586 -2.37 -4.56 14.17
C GLU A 586 -2.78 -6.03 14.30
N ILE A 587 -3.72 -6.50 13.47
CA ILE A 587 -4.16 -7.91 13.49
C ILE A 587 -2.97 -8.83 13.19
N THR A 588 -2.17 -8.50 12.19
CA THR A 588 -1.03 -9.31 11.77
C THR A 588 0.03 -9.41 12.88
N GLU A 589 0.32 -8.32 13.55
CA GLU A 589 1.26 -8.29 14.68
C GLU A 589 0.73 -9.08 15.88
N ILE A 590 -0.56 -8.97 16.20
CA ILE A 590 -1.18 -9.76 17.26
C ILE A 590 -1.12 -11.25 16.92
N CYS A 591 -1.39 -11.64 15.66
CA CYS A 591 -1.24 -13.02 15.21
C CYS A 591 0.19 -13.54 15.38
N ASP A 592 1.20 -12.71 15.11
CA ASP A 592 2.61 -13.08 15.31
C ASP A 592 2.95 -13.27 16.79
N ARG A 593 2.50 -12.37 17.66
CA ARG A 593 2.68 -12.49 19.12
C ARG A 593 2.03 -13.76 19.67
N ILE A 594 0.81 -14.05 19.24
CA ILE A 594 0.09 -15.28 19.63
C ILE A 594 0.82 -16.52 19.14
N ARG A 595 1.32 -16.50 17.91
CA ARG A 595 2.12 -17.57 17.34
C ARG A 595 3.39 -17.85 18.13
N GLN A 596 4.08 -16.80 18.58
CA GLN A 596 5.27 -16.95 19.44
C GLN A 596 4.92 -17.58 20.79
N SER A 597 3.80 -17.18 21.38
CA SER A 597 3.30 -17.81 22.61
C SER A 597 3.06 -19.33 22.44
N ALA A 598 2.72 -19.76 21.24
CA ALA A 598 2.55 -21.19 20.93
C ALA A 598 3.86 -21.97 20.76
N GLN A 599 5.01 -21.29 20.65
CA GLN A 599 6.30 -22.01 20.43
C GLN A 599 6.71 -22.87 21.63
N GLY A 600 6.38 -22.44 22.83
CA GLY A 600 6.67 -23.18 24.06
C GLY A 600 5.70 -24.33 24.36
N THR A 601 4.56 -24.39 23.67
CA THR A 601 3.49 -25.36 23.90
C THR A 601 3.12 -26.00 22.57
N LYS A 602 3.48 -27.25 22.43
CA LYS A 602 3.27 -27.98 21.18
C LYS A 602 1.78 -28.19 20.89
N ARG A 603 1.40 -28.13 19.61
CA ARG A 603 0.08 -28.46 19.06
C ARG A 603 -1.04 -27.58 19.59
N ARG A 604 -0.99 -26.29 19.26
CA ARG A 604 -2.07 -25.33 19.55
C ARG A 604 -2.72 -24.77 18.30
N VAL A 605 -4.05 -24.63 18.37
CA VAL A 605 -4.88 -23.94 17.39
C VAL A 605 -5.43 -22.67 18.02
N PHE A 606 -5.27 -21.54 17.35
CA PHE A 606 -5.85 -20.26 17.77
C PHE A 606 -7.01 -19.89 16.87
N VAL A 607 -8.16 -19.63 17.47
CA VAL A 607 -9.34 -19.05 16.81
C VAL A 607 -9.40 -17.59 17.17
N ILE A 608 -9.21 -16.71 16.19
CA ILE A 608 -9.13 -15.27 16.37
C ILE A 608 -10.31 -14.61 15.68
N GLU A 609 -11.11 -13.86 16.45
CA GLU A 609 -12.19 -13.05 15.91
C GLU A 609 -11.68 -11.67 15.52
N THR A 610 -11.98 -11.26 14.28
CA THR A 610 -11.74 -9.93 13.75
C THR A 610 -13.05 -9.16 13.59
N MET A 611 -12.99 -7.85 13.74
CA MET A 611 -14.07 -6.93 13.38
C MET A 611 -14.25 -6.83 11.86
N GLY A 612 -15.21 -6.06 11.41
CA GLY A 612 -15.48 -5.79 10.01
C GLY A 612 -16.97 -5.79 9.65
N GLY A 613 -17.85 -5.97 10.65
CA GLY A 613 -19.27 -6.17 10.39
C GLY A 613 -19.49 -7.40 9.52
N TYR A 614 -20.21 -7.24 8.42
CA TYR A 614 -20.41 -8.30 7.43
C TYR A 614 -19.27 -8.39 6.38
N CYS A 615 -18.35 -7.42 6.37
CA CYS A 615 -17.22 -7.44 5.43
C CYS A 615 -16.07 -8.30 5.94
N GLY A 616 -15.72 -9.33 5.20
CA GLY A 616 -14.65 -10.27 5.54
C GLY A 616 -13.25 -9.81 5.13
N TYR A 617 -13.06 -8.53 4.76
CA TYR A 617 -11.78 -7.98 4.31
C TYR A 617 -10.64 -8.24 5.31
N LEU A 618 -10.82 -7.82 6.56
CA LEU A 618 -9.78 -7.97 7.59
C LEU A 618 -9.42 -9.43 7.84
N ALA A 619 -10.42 -10.32 7.96
CA ALA A 619 -10.17 -11.75 8.18
C ALA A 619 -9.43 -12.39 7.01
N THR A 620 -9.77 -12.02 5.77
CA THR A 620 -9.15 -12.59 4.57
C THR A 620 -7.71 -12.11 4.40
N VAL A 621 -7.50 -10.79 4.41
CA VAL A 621 -6.19 -10.22 4.11
C VAL A 621 -5.21 -10.45 5.25
N ALA A 622 -5.66 -10.33 6.50
CA ALA A 622 -4.85 -10.70 7.67
C ALA A 622 -4.60 -12.22 7.72
N GLY A 623 -5.54 -13.04 7.26
CA GLY A 623 -5.34 -14.48 7.11
C GLY A 623 -4.21 -14.81 6.14
N LEU A 624 -4.17 -14.14 5.00
CA LEU A 624 -3.09 -14.29 4.03
C LEU A 624 -1.75 -13.77 4.60
N ALA A 625 -1.73 -12.59 5.21
CA ALA A 625 -0.53 -11.98 5.81
C ALA A 625 -0.02 -12.75 7.03
N GLY A 626 -0.91 -13.33 7.83
CA GLY A 626 -0.59 -14.15 8.99
C GLY A 626 -0.29 -15.60 8.68
N GLY A 627 -0.55 -16.05 7.45
CA GLY A 627 -0.43 -17.47 7.08
C GLY A 627 -1.44 -18.35 7.81
N ALA A 628 -2.70 -17.92 7.88
CA ALA A 628 -3.79 -18.65 8.50
C ALA A 628 -4.12 -19.95 7.74
N ASP A 629 -4.63 -20.92 8.47
CA ASP A 629 -5.09 -22.20 7.93
C ASP A 629 -6.51 -22.11 7.38
N ALA A 630 -7.34 -21.27 7.98
CA ALA A 630 -8.68 -20.93 7.48
C ALA A 630 -9.06 -19.49 7.87
N ALA A 631 -9.97 -18.91 7.10
CA ALA A 631 -10.58 -17.62 7.42
C ALA A 631 -12.08 -17.68 7.07
N TYR A 632 -12.94 -17.55 8.07
CA TYR A 632 -14.38 -17.62 7.91
C TYR A 632 -14.95 -16.21 7.74
N ILE A 633 -15.70 -16.00 6.66
CA ILE A 633 -16.28 -14.71 6.27
C ILE A 633 -17.76 -14.86 5.89
N TYR A 634 -18.49 -13.74 5.90
CA TYR A 634 -19.90 -13.71 5.55
C TYR A 634 -20.16 -13.97 4.06
N GLU A 635 -19.29 -13.47 3.21
CA GLU A 635 -19.42 -13.54 1.75
C GLU A 635 -19.25 -14.96 1.19
N GLU A 636 -18.61 -15.85 1.96
CA GLU A 636 -18.52 -17.28 1.65
C GLU A 636 -19.25 -18.09 2.73
N LYS A 637 -20.38 -18.66 2.35
CA LYS A 637 -21.14 -19.49 3.28
C LYS A 637 -20.42 -20.81 3.55
N PHE A 638 -20.43 -21.21 4.79
CA PHE A 638 -19.85 -22.47 5.24
C PHE A 638 -20.82 -23.22 6.17
N SER A 639 -20.70 -24.53 6.22
CA SER A 639 -21.52 -25.43 7.00
C SER A 639 -20.74 -26.08 8.14
N ILE A 640 -21.43 -26.83 8.97
CA ILE A 640 -20.79 -27.63 10.02
C ILE A 640 -19.84 -28.70 9.43
N LYS A 641 -20.10 -29.19 8.23
CA LYS A 641 -19.24 -30.15 7.55
C LYS A 641 -17.92 -29.52 7.14
N ASP A 642 -17.95 -28.27 6.65
CA ASP A 642 -16.73 -27.55 6.30
C ASP A 642 -15.86 -27.31 7.54
N LEU A 643 -16.49 -26.92 8.66
CA LEU A 643 -15.79 -26.78 9.94
C LEU A 643 -15.16 -28.09 10.40
N GLN A 644 -15.88 -29.20 10.29
CA GLN A 644 -15.38 -30.52 10.66
C GLN A 644 -14.21 -30.95 9.78
N GLN A 645 -14.28 -30.73 8.48
CA GLN A 645 -13.18 -30.98 7.55
C GLN A 645 -11.93 -30.14 7.90
N ASP A 646 -12.10 -28.86 8.25
CA ASP A 646 -10.98 -28.00 8.66
C ASP A 646 -10.33 -28.52 9.95
N VAL A 647 -11.10 -29.08 10.89
CA VAL A 647 -10.53 -29.73 12.10
C VAL A 647 -9.72 -30.96 11.71
N TYR A 648 -10.23 -31.83 10.82
CA TYR A 648 -9.48 -33.04 10.37
C TYR A 648 -8.21 -32.63 9.63
N HIS A 649 -8.26 -31.62 8.78
CA HIS A 649 -7.10 -31.08 8.11
C HIS A 649 -6.05 -30.55 9.11
N MET A 650 -6.48 -29.83 10.13
CA MET A 650 -5.62 -29.36 11.20
C MET A 650 -4.97 -30.52 11.97
N ALA A 651 -5.72 -31.55 12.27
CA ALA A 651 -5.22 -32.78 12.93
C ALA A 651 -4.17 -33.49 12.07
N SER A 652 -4.40 -33.62 10.77
CA SER A 652 -3.45 -34.20 9.82
C SER A 652 -2.13 -33.41 9.76
N LYS A 653 -2.19 -32.10 9.61
CA LYS A 653 -1.00 -31.22 9.65
C LYS A 653 -0.19 -31.40 10.93
N MET A 654 -0.85 -31.52 12.07
CA MET A 654 -0.16 -31.70 13.35
C MET A 654 0.45 -33.08 13.52
N ALA A 655 -0.13 -34.08 12.92
CA ALA A 655 0.46 -35.42 12.84
C ALA A 655 1.77 -35.41 12.01
N GLU A 656 1.84 -34.60 10.97
CA GLU A 656 3.03 -34.41 10.12
C GLU A 656 4.10 -33.47 10.69
N GLY A 657 3.90 -32.96 11.91
CA GLY A 657 4.91 -32.17 12.61
C GLY A 657 4.67 -30.66 12.64
N VAL A 658 3.62 -30.15 12.03
CA VAL A 658 3.18 -28.76 12.19
C VAL A 658 2.63 -28.59 13.61
N GLN A 659 3.14 -27.60 14.36
CA GLN A 659 2.83 -27.48 15.78
C GLN A 659 1.77 -26.41 16.10
N ARG A 660 1.28 -25.69 15.08
CA ARG A 660 0.43 -24.52 15.27
C ARG A 660 -0.63 -24.42 14.19
N GLY A 661 -1.83 -24.03 14.59
CA GLY A 661 -2.92 -23.68 13.70
C GLY A 661 -3.40 -22.25 13.98
N LEU A 662 -3.78 -21.53 12.94
CA LEU A 662 -4.33 -20.19 13.02
C LEU A 662 -5.62 -20.13 12.21
N ILE A 663 -6.72 -19.81 12.87
CA ILE A 663 -8.03 -19.64 12.26
C ILE A 663 -8.46 -18.19 12.51
N LEU A 664 -8.80 -17.49 11.45
CA LEU A 664 -9.43 -16.17 11.56
C LEU A 664 -10.92 -16.29 11.31
N ARG A 665 -11.69 -15.50 12.01
CA ARG A 665 -13.12 -15.43 11.89
C ARG A 665 -13.59 -13.98 11.90
N ASN A 666 -14.33 -13.57 10.86
CA ASN A 666 -15.01 -12.29 10.88
C ASN A 666 -16.23 -12.34 11.85
N GLU A 667 -16.44 -11.29 12.63
CA GLU A 667 -17.45 -11.23 13.71
C GLU A 667 -18.89 -11.55 13.26
N LYS A 668 -19.25 -11.24 12.01
CA LYS A 668 -20.58 -11.48 11.43
C LYS A 668 -20.58 -12.56 10.33
N CYS A 669 -19.57 -13.42 10.29
CA CYS A 669 -19.46 -14.41 9.22
C CYS A 669 -20.61 -15.43 9.18
N ASN A 670 -21.23 -15.73 10.31
CA ASN A 670 -22.35 -16.65 10.43
C ASN A 670 -23.13 -16.42 11.73
N ASP A 671 -24.43 -16.41 11.66
CA ASP A 671 -25.30 -16.16 12.81
C ASP A 671 -25.37 -17.35 13.79
N ASN A 672 -25.17 -18.57 13.29
CA ASN A 672 -25.26 -19.81 14.07
C ASN A 672 -23.90 -20.28 14.61
N TYR A 673 -22.81 -20.08 13.84
CA TYR A 673 -21.47 -20.52 14.20
C TYR A 673 -20.63 -19.34 14.69
N ASN A 674 -20.89 -18.92 15.93
CA ASN A 674 -20.12 -17.86 16.57
C ASN A 674 -18.71 -18.34 16.99
N THR A 675 -17.88 -17.43 17.46
CA THR A 675 -16.48 -17.73 17.80
C THR A 675 -16.36 -18.77 18.92
N ASP A 676 -17.23 -18.71 19.92
CA ASP A 676 -17.27 -19.69 21.01
C ASP A 676 -17.65 -21.09 20.51
N PHE A 677 -18.63 -21.17 19.59
CA PHE A 677 -19.02 -22.44 18.97
C PHE A 677 -17.85 -23.05 18.20
N ILE A 678 -17.19 -22.29 17.34
CA ILE A 678 -16.05 -22.77 16.56
C ILE A 678 -14.90 -23.19 17.49
N TYR A 679 -14.61 -22.38 18.50
CA TYR A 679 -13.61 -22.71 19.51
C TYR A 679 -13.92 -24.04 20.22
N ARG A 680 -15.17 -24.26 20.64
CA ARG A 680 -15.59 -25.51 21.32
C ARG A 680 -15.51 -26.69 20.37
N LEU A 681 -15.94 -26.53 19.13
CA LEU A 681 -15.85 -27.57 18.11
C LEU A 681 -14.37 -28.01 17.92
N TYR A 682 -13.46 -27.08 17.71
CA TYR A 682 -12.04 -27.37 17.59
C TYR A 682 -11.45 -28.00 18.87
N SER A 683 -11.94 -27.57 20.03
CA SER A 683 -11.48 -28.12 21.32
C SER A 683 -11.92 -29.56 21.52
N GLU A 684 -13.18 -29.89 21.19
CA GLU A 684 -13.72 -31.24 21.41
C GLU A 684 -13.20 -32.22 20.36
N GLU A 685 -13.27 -31.89 19.08
CA GLU A 685 -12.80 -32.73 17.98
C GLU A 685 -11.26 -32.85 17.94
N GLY A 686 -10.55 -31.88 18.47
CA GLY A 686 -9.09 -31.87 18.58
C GLY A 686 -8.53 -32.59 19.82
N LYS A 687 -9.37 -33.13 20.70
CA LYS A 687 -8.92 -33.80 21.95
C LYS A 687 -7.86 -34.89 21.68
N GLY A 688 -6.77 -34.82 22.43
CA GLY A 688 -5.65 -35.77 22.28
C GLY A 688 -4.67 -35.41 21.15
N LEU A 689 -5.04 -34.54 20.22
CA LEU A 689 -4.23 -34.11 19.09
C LEU A 689 -3.69 -32.69 19.25
N PHE A 690 -4.54 -31.72 19.63
CA PHE A 690 -4.16 -30.36 19.89
C PHE A 690 -5.08 -29.70 20.95
N SER A 691 -4.67 -28.54 21.42
CA SER A 691 -5.51 -27.68 22.28
C SER A 691 -5.90 -26.42 21.53
N ALA A 692 -7.16 -26.01 21.61
CA ALA A 692 -7.64 -24.76 21.04
C ALA A 692 -7.57 -23.59 22.04
N ARG A 693 -7.45 -22.38 21.54
CA ARG A 693 -7.55 -21.12 22.28
C ARG A 693 -8.32 -20.12 21.44
N MET A 694 -9.06 -19.24 22.11
CA MET A 694 -9.86 -18.20 21.47
C MET A 694 -9.37 -16.81 21.87
N ASN A 695 -9.35 -15.89 20.91
CA ASN A 695 -9.07 -14.48 21.13
C ASN A 695 -10.05 -13.62 20.32
N VAL A 696 -10.68 -12.66 20.99
CA VAL A 696 -11.50 -11.62 20.36
C VAL A 696 -10.72 -10.32 20.39
N LEU A 697 -10.32 -9.80 19.23
CA LEU A 697 -9.43 -8.65 19.16
C LEU A 697 -10.12 -7.33 19.53
N GLY A 698 -11.40 -7.18 19.15
CA GLY A 698 -12.20 -6.02 19.50
C GLY A 698 -11.56 -4.71 19.01
N HIS A 699 -11.66 -3.66 19.84
CA HIS A 699 -11.21 -2.32 19.50
C HIS A 699 -9.69 -2.15 19.35
N MET A 700 -8.89 -3.09 19.82
CA MET A 700 -7.44 -3.04 19.62
C MET A 700 -7.04 -2.98 18.14
N GLN A 701 -7.87 -3.54 17.25
CA GLN A 701 -7.65 -3.53 15.82
C GLN A 701 -7.68 -2.12 15.19
N GLN A 702 -8.32 -1.15 15.81
CA GLN A 702 -8.33 0.22 15.29
C GLN A 702 -6.93 0.85 15.28
N GLY A 703 -6.00 0.34 16.10
CA GLY A 703 -4.66 0.85 16.25
C GLY A 703 -4.59 2.18 17.02
N GLY A 704 -3.39 2.61 17.33
CA GLY A 704 -3.14 3.85 18.04
C GLY A 704 -2.46 4.90 17.17
N SER A 705 -1.51 4.47 16.35
CA SER A 705 -0.75 5.32 15.44
C SER A 705 -0.99 4.86 14.00
N PRO A 706 -1.40 5.76 13.09
CA PRO A 706 -1.65 5.37 11.71
C PRO A 706 -0.38 4.91 11.00
N THR A 707 -0.51 3.91 10.13
CA THR A 707 0.58 3.46 9.27
C THR A 707 1.01 4.54 8.28
N PRO A 708 2.22 4.45 7.70
CA PRO A 708 2.64 5.35 6.62
C PRO A 708 1.64 5.41 5.47
N PHE A 709 1.04 4.27 5.12
CA PHE A 709 0.03 4.21 4.06
C PHE A 709 -1.20 5.05 4.40
N ASP A 710 -1.79 4.89 5.58
CA ASP A 710 -2.99 5.64 5.98
C ASP A 710 -2.70 7.13 6.13
N ARG A 711 -1.53 7.52 6.65
CA ARG A 711 -1.10 8.93 6.72
C ARG A 711 -0.97 9.55 5.33
N ASN A 712 -0.30 8.86 4.40
CA ASN A 712 -0.07 9.34 3.05
C ASN A 712 -1.39 9.42 2.27
N MET A 713 -2.23 8.39 2.38
CA MET A 713 -3.52 8.35 1.69
C MET A 713 -4.45 9.47 2.19
N GLY A 714 -4.59 9.65 3.52
CA GLY A 714 -5.42 10.70 4.10
C GLY A 714 -4.96 12.10 3.69
N THR A 715 -3.64 12.35 3.75
CA THR A 715 -3.04 13.62 3.32
C THR A 715 -3.33 13.94 1.86
N LYS A 716 -3.15 12.96 0.97
CA LYS A 716 -3.39 13.14 -0.47
C LYS A 716 -4.87 13.29 -0.82
N GLN A 717 -5.72 12.43 -0.23
CA GLN A 717 -7.16 12.50 -0.49
C GLN A 717 -7.72 13.86 -0.09
N ALA A 718 -7.36 14.36 1.09
CA ALA A 718 -7.83 15.67 1.53
C ALA A 718 -7.33 16.82 0.63
N ALA A 719 -6.08 16.78 0.19
CA ALA A 719 -5.56 17.78 -0.75
C ALA A 719 -6.33 17.77 -2.07
N LYS A 720 -6.60 16.59 -2.64
CA LYS A 720 -7.40 16.46 -3.87
C LYS A 720 -8.88 16.79 -3.66
N ALA A 721 -9.43 16.52 -2.48
CA ALA A 721 -10.78 16.95 -2.11
C ALA A 721 -10.91 18.47 -2.11
N VAL A 722 -9.90 19.20 -1.63
CA VAL A 722 -9.87 20.67 -1.70
C VAL A 722 -9.89 21.15 -3.16
N ASP A 723 -9.03 20.58 -4.03
CA ASP A 723 -9.00 20.92 -5.45
C ASP A 723 -10.39 20.72 -6.10
N TRP A 724 -11.03 19.59 -5.81
CA TRP A 724 -12.37 19.29 -6.31
C TRP A 724 -13.43 20.26 -5.75
N ILE A 725 -13.45 20.51 -4.44
CA ILE A 725 -14.38 21.43 -3.80
C ILE A 725 -14.28 22.81 -4.47
N ILE A 726 -13.08 23.34 -4.64
CA ILE A 726 -12.88 24.66 -5.25
C ILE A 726 -13.34 24.69 -6.69
N SER A 727 -13.14 23.62 -7.45
CA SER A 727 -13.67 23.53 -8.82
C SER A 727 -15.20 23.58 -8.83
N GLN A 728 -15.85 22.85 -7.92
CA GLN A 728 -17.31 22.83 -7.80
C GLN A 728 -17.87 24.18 -7.33
N LEU A 729 -17.22 24.84 -6.37
CA LEU A 729 -17.62 26.16 -5.91
C LEU A 729 -17.60 27.19 -7.05
N LYS A 730 -16.57 27.15 -7.91
CA LYS A 730 -16.47 28.03 -9.08
C LYS A 730 -17.55 27.74 -10.14
N ILE A 731 -17.89 26.47 -10.36
CA ILE A 731 -18.91 26.06 -11.34
C ILE A 731 -20.31 26.49 -10.88
N HIS A 732 -20.58 26.42 -9.57
CA HIS A 732 -21.91 26.62 -8.99
C HIS A 732 -22.08 27.97 -8.29
N ALA A 733 -21.08 28.88 -8.41
CA ALA A 733 -21.19 30.25 -7.91
C ALA A 733 -22.24 31.04 -8.70
N ARG A 734 -23.06 31.85 -7.99
CA ARG A 734 -24.01 32.79 -8.56
C ARG A 734 -23.45 34.20 -8.51
N ASP A 735 -24.05 35.09 -9.30
CA ASP A 735 -23.64 36.51 -9.38
C ASP A 735 -23.76 37.25 -8.03
N ASP A 736 -24.62 36.77 -7.14
CA ASP A 736 -24.82 37.32 -5.79
C ASP A 736 -23.81 36.75 -4.75
N GLY A 737 -22.84 35.95 -5.18
CA GLY A 737 -21.84 35.32 -4.32
C GLY A 737 -22.32 34.07 -3.56
N THR A 738 -23.56 33.66 -3.78
CA THR A 738 -24.07 32.40 -3.21
C THR A 738 -23.66 31.22 -4.07
N VAL A 739 -23.65 30.04 -3.46
CA VAL A 739 -23.36 28.74 -4.14
C VAL A 739 -24.65 27.94 -4.18
N TYR A 740 -24.99 27.40 -5.36
CA TYR A 740 -26.13 26.51 -5.52
C TYR A 740 -25.76 25.29 -6.39
N ALA A 741 -25.33 24.27 -5.74
CA ALA A 741 -24.86 23.01 -6.35
C ALA A 741 -25.92 21.91 -6.18
N ASN A 742 -26.80 21.77 -7.17
CA ASN A 742 -27.89 20.77 -7.16
C ASN A 742 -27.78 19.80 -8.34
N THR A 743 -26.58 19.34 -8.62
CA THR A 743 -26.29 18.32 -9.64
C THR A 743 -25.85 17.04 -8.98
N ASN A 744 -25.95 15.91 -9.70
CA ASN A 744 -25.48 14.61 -9.21
C ASN A 744 -23.98 14.63 -8.89
N GLU A 745 -23.20 15.30 -9.73
CA GLU A 745 -21.76 15.42 -9.63
C GLU A 745 -21.28 16.33 -8.50
N SER A 746 -22.19 17.07 -7.87
CA SER A 746 -21.84 17.98 -6.77
C SER A 746 -21.81 17.33 -5.38
N ALA A 747 -22.07 16.02 -5.30
CA ALA A 747 -21.94 15.23 -4.09
C ALA A 747 -21.32 13.86 -4.42
N VAL A 748 -20.08 13.65 -3.97
CA VAL A 748 -19.27 12.54 -4.43
C VAL A 748 -18.58 11.78 -3.29
N MET A 749 -18.32 10.51 -3.57
CA MET A 749 -17.35 9.69 -2.84
C MET A 749 -15.98 9.85 -3.50
N MET A 750 -15.00 10.23 -2.74
CA MET A 750 -13.62 10.26 -3.20
C MET A 750 -12.91 8.94 -2.89
N GLY A 751 -12.98 8.02 -3.82
CA GLY A 751 -12.38 6.69 -3.71
C GLY A 751 -10.99 6.60 -4.33
N VAL A 752 -10.32 5.50 -4.03
CA VAL A 752 -9.11 5.04 -4.71
C VAL A 752 -9.47 3.77 -5.46
N VAL A 753 -9.45 3.81 -6.78
CA VAL A 753 -9.74 2.66 -7.64
C VAL A 753 -8.55 2.43 -8.55
N ARG A 754 -7.98 1.24 -8.51
CA ARG A 754 -6.71 0.90 -9.16
C ARG A 754 -5.63 1.90 -8.73
N ARG A 755 -5.22 2.82 -9.57
CA ARG A 755 -4.20 3.84 -9.28
C ARG A 755 -4.75 5.25 -9.17
N GLN A 756 -6.04 5.45 -9.36
CA GLN A 756 -6.63 6.78 -9.55
C GLN A 756 -7.51 7.17 -8.37
N TYR A 757 -7.49 8.46 -8.06
CA TYR A 757 -8.52 9.06 -7.23
C TYR A 757 -9.76 9.30 -8.09
N CYS A 758 -10.86 8.66 -7.72
CA CYS A 758 -12.13 8.75 -8.42
C CYS A 758 -13.13 9.54 -7.59
N PHE A 759 -13.81 10.48 -8.23
CA PHE A 759 -14.91 11.23 -7.64
C PHE A 759 -16.22 10.68 -8.20
N THR A 760 -16.81 9.73 -7.50
CA THR A 760 -18.02 9.03 -7.95
C THR A 760 -19.25 9.61 -7.29
N PRO A 761 -20.28 10.03 -8.04
CA PRO A 761 -21.52 10.54 -7.46
C PRO A 761 -22.14 9.55 -6.48
N LEU A 762 -22.60 10.04 -5.33
CA LEU A 762 -23.15 9.20 -4.25
C LEU A 762 -24.38 8.41 -4.71
N MET A 763 -25.22 9.01 -5.54
CA MET A 763 -26.45 8.39 -6.02
C MET A 763 -26.18 7.24 -7.01
N ASP A 764 -25.06 7.29 -7.74
CA ASP A 764 -24.65 6.22 -8.64
C ASP A 764 -24.16 5.01 -7.83
N LEU A 765 -23.43 5.23 -6.76
CA LEU A 765 -22.98 4.17 -5.85
C LEU A 765 -24.12 3.48 -5.10
N LYS A 766 -25.27 4.12 -4.96
CA LYS A 766 -26.45 3.53 -4.30
C LYS A 766 -26.88 2.22 -4.96
N LYS A 767 -26.74 2.10 -6.28
CA LYS A 767 -27.07 0.89 -7.04
C LYS A 767 -26.07 -0.24 -6.81
N GLU A 768 -24.84 0.08 -6.46
CA GLU A 768 -23.73 -0.85 -6.22
C GLU A 768 -23.61 -1.27 -4.76
N THR A 769 -24.58 -0.94 -3.93
CA THR A 769 -24.52 -1.12 -2.48
C THR A 769 -25.59 -2.10 -1.99
N ASN A 770 -25.19 -2.98 -1.08
CA ASN A 770 -26.09 -3.76 -0.24
C ASN A 770 -26.21 -3.05 1.12
N PHE A 771 -27.33 -2.35 1.34
CA PHE A 771 -27.55 -1.56 2.55
C PHE A 771 -27.88 -2.43 3.78
N ASP A 772 -28.48 -3.60 3.60
CA ASP A 772 -28.84 -4.50 4.70
C ASP A 772 -27.60 -5.04 5.41
N GLN A 773 -26.62 -5.49 4.65
CA GLN A 773 -25.35 -5.97 5.15
C GLN A 773 -24.26 -4.88 5.20
N ARG A 774 -24.53 -3.67 4.66
CA ARG A 774 -23.62 -2.53 4.64
C ARG A 774 -22.27 -2.86 3.98
N ILE A 775 -22.34 -3.47 2.81
CA ILE A 775 -21.18 -3.85 1.98
C ILE A 775 -21.41 -3.46 0.52
N PRO A 776 -20.34 -3.18 -0.23
CA PRO A 776 -20.45 -3.05 -1.69
C PRO A 776 -20.78 -4.41 -2.32
N LYS A 777 -21.49 -4.40 -3.46
CA LYS A 777 -21.79 -5.63 -4.20
C LYS A 777 -20.54 -6.28 -4.78
N HIS A 778 -19.54 -5.46 -5.13
CA HIS A 778 -18.25 -5.91 -5.62
C HIS A 778 -17.15 -5.61 -4.61
N GLN A 779 -16.40 -6.65 -4.24
CA GLN A 779 -15.33 -6.58 -3.25
C GLN A 779 -14.06 -7.22 -3.85
N TRP A 780 -13.11 -6.38 -4.29
CA TRP A 780 -11.91 -6.80 -5.01
C TRP A 780 -11.05 -7.84 -4.29
N TRP A 781 -11.03 -7.80 -2.97
CA TRP A 781 -10.20 -8.68 -2.15
C TRP A 781 -10.70 -10.13 -2.11
N LEU A 782 -11.94 -10.40 -2.54
CA LEU A 782 -12.46 -11.78 -2.65
C LEU A 782 -11.62 -12.62 -3.63
N LYS A 783 -11.00 -12.00 -4.63
CA LYS A 783 -10.06 -12.69 -5.55
C LYS A 783 -8.84 -13.30 -4.83
N LEU A 784 -8.52 -12.86 -3.61
CA LEU A 784 -7.42 -13.41 -2.81
C LEU A 784 -7.79 -14.69 -2.06
N ARG A 785 -9.06 -15.03 -1.99
CA ARG A 785 -9.57 -16.21 -1.26
C ARG A 785 -9.00 -17.53 -1.79
N PRO A 786 -8.99 -17.81 -3.09
CA PRO A 786 -8.38 -19.02 -3.63
C PRO A 786 -6.90 -19.11 -3.27
N LEU A 787 -6.15 -18.02 -3.36
CA LEU A 787 -4.73 -18.00 -2.98
C LEU A 787 -4.54 -18.33 -1.51
N LEU A 788 -5.33 -17.76 -0.60
CA LEU A 788 -5.28 -18.09 0.82
C LEU A 788 -5.48 -19.58 1.04
N ARG A 789 -6.48 -20.18 0.39
CA ARG A 789 -6.76 -21.62 0.50
C ARG A 789 -5.61 -22.47 -0.02
N ILE A 790 -5.05 -22.14 -1.20
CA ILE A 790 -3.91 -22.88 -1.77
C ILE A 790 -2.71 -22.80 -0.81
N LEU A 791 -2.38 -21.62 -0.32
CA LEU A 791 -1.22 -21.45 0.57
C LEU A 791 -1.42 -22.00 1.98
N ALA A 792 -2.65 -22.27 2.40
CA ALA A 792 -2.99 -22.83 3.71
C ALA A 792 -2.98 -24.36 3.73
N LYS A 793 -3.37 -25.02 2.63
CA LYS A 793 -3.67 -26.45 2.58
C LYS A 793 -2.56 -27.25 1.94
N HIS A 794 -1.97 -28.13 2.71
CA HIS A 794 -0.92 -29.05 2.28
C HIS A 794 -1.48 -30.18 1.39
N ASP A 795 -1.88 -31.28 1.94
CA ASP A 795 -2.59 -32.32 1.24
C ASP A 795 -4.06 -32.22 1.62
N SER A 796 -4.85 -31.57 0.79
CA SER A 796 -6.22 -31.37 1.18
C SER A 796 -6.94 -32.69 1.33
N ALA A 797 -7.53 -32.90 2.50
CA ALA A 797 -8.60 -33.86 2.66
C ALA A 797 -9.84 -33.51 1.80
N TYR A 798 -9.81 -32.37 1.15
CA TYR A 798 -10.78 -31.92 0.16
C TYR A 798 -10.32 -32.45 -1.19
N GLU A 799 -11.06 -33.35 -1.75
CA GLU A 799 -10.90 -33.88 -3.11
C GLU A 799 -11.33 -32.85 -4.18
N GLU A 800 -10.85 -31.61 -4.06
CA GLU A 800 -11.03 -30.66 -5.14
C GLU A 800 -9.89 -30.85 -6.14
N GLU A 801 -10.23 -31.14 -7.38
CA GLU A 801 -9.28 -31.30 -8.50
C GLU A 801 -8.49 -30.01 -8.78
N GLY A 802 -8.99 -28.86 -8.31
CA GLY A 802 -8.35 -27.56 -8.46
C GLY A 802 -9.23 -26.41 -7.97
N MET A 803 -8.76 -25.18 -8.19
CA MET A 803 -9.45 -23.94 -7.82
C MET A 803 -9.49 -22.96 -8.98
N TYR A 804 -10.55 -22.16 -9.04
CA TYR A 804 -10.62 -21.01 -9.94
C TYR A 804 -9.97 -19.80 -9.30
N MET A 805 -9.04 -19.18 -10.02
CA MET A 805 -8.44 -17.89 -9.65
C MET A 805 -8.78 -16.83 -10.69
N THR A 806 -8.99 -15.60 -10.23
CA THR A 806 -9.18 -14.45 -11.13
C THR A 806 -7.85 -14.13 -11.82
N VAL A 807 -7.88 -14.01 -13.14
CA VAL A 807 -6.74 -13.53 -13.91
C VAL A 807 -6.63 -12.01 -13.71
N GLU A 808 -5.49 -11.57 -13.22
CA GLU A 808 -5.22 -10.15 -13.04
C GLU A 808 -4.67 -9.58 -14.34
N GLU A 809 -5.40 -8.68 -14.96
CA GLU A 809 -4.98 -7.95 -16.16
C GLU A 809 -4.54 -6.55 -15.76
N GLY A 810 -3.40 -6.10 -16.25
CA GLY A 810 -2.90 -4.75 -16.03
C GLY A 810 -3.91 -3.71 -16.54
N ALA A 811 -3.92 -2.53 -15.94
CA ALA A 811 -4.65 -1.41 -16.51
C ALA A 811 -4.12 -1.16 -17.94
N GLU A 812 -5.02 -0.99 -18.91
CA GLU A 812 -4.64 -0.56 -20.25
C GLU A 812 -3.70 0.63 -20.14
N ALA A 813 -2.61 0.61 -20.91
CA ALA A 813 -1.63 1.69 -20.92
C ALA A 813 -2.38 3.00 -21.20
N ASP A 814 -2.31 3.93 -20.25
CA ASP A 814 -2.91 5.25 -20.40
C ASP A 814 -2.18 5.96 -21.55
N PRO A 815 -2.87 6.41 -22.59
CA PRO A 815 -2.26 7.03 -23.76
C PRO A 815 -1.43 8.31 -23.47
N LEU A 816 -1.41 8.78 -22.22
CA LEU A 816 -0.60 9.90 -21.75
C LEU A 816 0.84 9.53 -21.35
N VAL A 817 1.31 8.31 -21.63
CA VAL A 817 2.66 7.82 -21.33
C VAL A 817 3.35 7.32 -22.60
N VAL A 818 3.28 8.11 -23.66
CA VAL A 818 4.20 8.00 -24.80
C VAL A 818 5.10 9.22 -24.80
#